data_546b60e0bfa708d135ef76264c2bc975
#
_entry.id   546b60e0bfa708d135ef76264c2bc975
#
_cell.length_a   1.000
_cell.length_b   1.000
_cell.length_c   1.000
_cell.angle_alpha   90.00
_cell.angle_beta   90.00
_cell.angle_gamma   90.00
#
_symmetry.space_group_name_H-M   'P 1'
#
loop_
_entity.id
_entity.type
_entity.pdbx_description
1 polymer ?
#
loop_
_entity_poly.entity_id
_entity_poly.type
_entity_poly.pdbx_seq_one_letter_code
_entity_poly.pdbx_strand_id
1 'polypeptide(L)'
;LSYSIKKAAVIGSGVMGSGIAAHLANIGIPTLLLDIVPKELSDEEKLKELSLEDKIVRNRLSELALKKLLKQKPAPLTSKDNLALIEAGNLEDDLSKLAEVDWIIEVVVEKLQVKKQVFEQIDQYRKQGSIVSSNTSGISVEAMAEDRSEDFKKHFLGTHFFNPPRYLKLLEVIPTQHTNPAVVQFMKVFGEDVLGKGVVLAKDTPNFIGNRIGTYGLLVTVQEMLKGGYSVGEVDSVTGPLIGRPKSATFRTLDVVGLDTFIHVANNVYDQVDGKEKEVFTVPAFMKKMFENGWLGSKSGQGFYLKKGKEILELDPHTLEYGERKKLKSASLEMVKQVKGTSAKMKALVYAEDKVGKLLWNIFAPVLVYSAELMNVIADDIVSIDNAMKWGFGWKQGPFEVWDAIGVEQSVNKMKEQGLAVPTWIEEMLAKGITSFYKEESDGMYFYDSSDYKKIEQNPKVINLKQLKNQGKLIKKNTGASLIDIGDGVALLEFHSPNNAIGLDILQMINYSVDEVAKNYKGLVIGNQGKNFCVGANLALMLMEAQDDNIYELDMVVRQFQNAMMKIKYSPRPVVTAPFAMTLGGGSEVCLPSAHIQATMETYMGLVEVGVGLLPGGGGNKELYIKHLKNMPNGVDFDLQKVANKVFETIAMAKVSTSAEEARENNFLNNADGISVNADHQLYDAKQAVLSLYSQGYKPPIRQKVPVVGEPGYATLLLGAQGMHLSGYISEHDMKIAKKIAFVISGGKVPYGTKVDEQYLLDLEREAFLSLIQEPKTQQRMQHMLVKGKPLRN
;
A
#
# COMPACT_ATOMS: atom_id res chain seq x y z
N LEU A 1 4.24 33.30 9.80
CA LEU A 1 3.14 32.54 10.40
C LEU A 1 3.36 31.06 10.08
N SER A 2 3.57 30.23 11.11
CA SER A 2 3.61 28.78 10.91
C SER A 2 2.17 28.26 10.84
N TYR A 3 1.77 27.73 9.70
CA TYR A 3 0.48 27.03 9.57
C TYR A 3 0.49 25.73 10.41
N SER A 4 -0.69 25.38 10.93
CA SER A 4 -0.88 24.10 11.68
C SER A 4 -2.30 23.62 11.43
N ILE A 5 -2.48 22.34 11.18
CA ILE A 5 -3.78 21.70 11.01
C ILE A 5 -4.02 20.78 12.20
N LYS A 6 -4.94 21.17 13.07
CA LYS A 6 -5.37 20.40 14.25
C LYS A 6 -6.80 19.86 14.09
N LYS A 7 -7.61 20.49 13.25
CA LYS A 7 -9.00 20.12 12.96
C LYS A 7 -9.30 20.38 11.50
N ALA A 8 -9.96 19.44 10.85
CA ALA A 8 -10.34 19.55 9.44
C ALA A 8 -11.86 19.45 9.27
N ALA A 9 -12.35 19.90 8.12
CA ALA A 9 -13.72 19.66 7.68
C ALA A 9 -13.70 19.15 6.23
N VAL A 10 -14.55 18.18 5.94
CA VAL A 10 -14.79 17.66 4.60
C VAL A 10 -16.22 17.97 4.22
N ILE A 11 -16.42 18.68 3.12
CA ILE A 11 -17.73 19.08 2.60
C ILE A 11 -18.11 18.17 1.45
N GLY A 12 -19.10 17.33 1.67
CA GLY A 12 -19.53 16.26 0.78
C GLY A 12 -19.13 14.88 1.32
N SER A 13 -20.09 14.02 1.56
CA SER A 13 -19.92 12.69 2.18
C SER A 13 -19.97 11.54 1.17
N GLY A 14 -19.72 11.81 -0.11
CA GLY A 14 -19.57 10.80 -1.14
C GLY A 14 -18.38 9.87 -0.90
N VAL A 15 -18.08 9.01 -1.86
CA VAL A 15 -16.98 8.01 -1.75
C VAL A 15 -15.65 8.68 -1.43
N MET A 16 -15.30 9.76 -2.14
CA MET A 16 -14.05 10.47 -1.90
C MET A 16 -14.07 11.26 -0.59
N GLY A 17 -15.14 12.00 -0.31
CA GLY A 17 -15.25 12.81 0.91
C GLY A 17 -15.18 11.97 2.18
N SER A 18 -15.95 10.88 2.26
CA SER A 18 -15.88 9.97 3.40
C SER A 18 -14.53 9.26 3.50
N GLY A 19 -13.91 8.89 2.36
CA GLY A 19 -12.57 8.31 2.32
C GLY A 19 -11.48 9.26 2.81
N ILE A 20 -11.54 10.54 2.44
CA ILE A 20 -10.61 11.58 2.93
C ILE A 20 -10.80 11.81 4.42
N ALA A 21 -12.05 11.91 4.90
CA ALA A 21 -12.35 12.03 6.33
C ALA A 21 -11.80 10.84 7.12
N ALA A 22 -11.94 9.62 6.59
CA ALA A 22 -11.37 8.42 7.19
C ALA A 22 -9.84 8.49 7.26
N HIS A 23 -9.17 8.94 6.20
CA HIS A 23 -7.71 9.08 6.19
C HIS A 23 -7.22 10.12 7.20
N LEU A 24 -7.91 11.25 7.33
CA LEU A 24 -7.61 12.26 8.35
C LEU A 24 -7.78 11.68 9.78
N ALA A 25 -8.83 10.91 10.01
CA ALA A 25 -9.03 10.21 11.28
C ALA A 25 -7.92 9.17 11.56
N ASN A 26 -7.46 8.44 10.53
CA ASN A 26 -6.36 7.48 10.65
C ASN A 26 -5.05 8.11 11.14
N ILE A 27 -4.84 9.39 10.86
CA ILE A 27 -3.66 10.14 11.32
C ILE A 27 -3.95 11.03 12.55
N GLY A 28 -5.10 10.84 13.20
CA GLY A 28 -5.45 11.47 14.46
C GLY A 28 -5.98 12.90 14.33
N ILE A 29 -6.45 13.35 13.16
CA ILE A 29 -7.04 14.67 12.96
C ILE A 29 -8.57 14.60 13.11
N PRO A 30 -9.16 15.25 14.15
CA PRO A 30 -10.61 15.40 14.27
C PRO A 30 -11.18 16.09 13.03
N THR A 31 -12.24 15.52 12.48
CA THR A 31 -12.79 15.95 11.19
C THR A 31 -14.31 16.08 11.24
N LEU A 32 -14.82 17.23 10.78
CA LEU A 32 -16.24 17.39 10.48
C LEU A 32 -16.53 16.83 9.09
N LEU A 33 -17.56 16.01 8.97
CA LEU A 33 -18.04 15.53 7.67
C LEU A 33 -19.44 16.10 7.44
N LEU A 34 -19.55 17.09 6.58
CA LEU A 34 -20.78 17.84 6.31
C LEU A 34 -21.33 17.50 4.93
N ASP A 35 -22.63 17.36 4.83
CA ASP A 35 -23.33 17.17 3.55
C ASP A 35 -24.61 18.03 3.52
N ILE A 36 -25.31 18.01 2.40
CA ILE A 36 -26.60 18.69 2.24
C ILE A 36 -27.66 18.05 3.13
N VAL A 37 -28.66 18.82 3.51
CA VAL A 37 -29.87 18.31 4.17
C VAL A 37 -30.75 17.61 3.13
N PRO A 38 -31.24 16.40 3.40
CA PRO A 38 -32.19 15.71 2.51
C PRO A 38 -33.49 16.49 2.34
N LYS A 39 -34.00 16.53 1.13
CA LYS A 39 -35.27 17.24 0.81
C LYS A 39 -36.52 16.39 1.01
N GLU A 40 -36.36 15.07 1.13
CA GLU A 40 -37.46 14.11 1.24
C GLU A 40 -37.12 13.04 2.28
N LEU A 41 -38.16 12.54 2.96
CA LEU A 41 -38.02 11.41 3.88
C LEU A 41 -37.84 10.11 3.09
N SER A 42 -36.98 9.24 3.58
CA SER A 42 -36.90 7.85 3.10
C SER A 42 -38.10 7.03 3.59
N ASP A 43 -38.34 5.90 2.96
CA ASP A 43 -39.47 5.04 3.36
C ASP A 43 -39.33 4.50 4.78
N GLU A 44 -38.09 4.24 5.22
CA GLU A 44 -37.78 3.85 6.60
C GLU A 44 -38.09 4.97 7.61
N GLU A 45 -37.76 6.22 7.26
CA GLU A 45 -38.05 7.39 8.09
C GLU A 45 -39.55 7.69 8.20
N LYS A 46 -40.30 7.51 7.09
CA LYS A 46 -41.76 7.60 7.09
C LYS A 46 -42.40 6.56 8.01
N LEU A 47 -41.91 5.32 7.99
CA LEU A 47 -42.37 4.24 8.86
C LEU A 47 -42.09 4.51 10.34
N LYS A 48 -41.04 5.30 10.64
CA LYS A 48 -40.67 5.73 12.01
C LYS A 48 -41.34 7.05 12.43
N GLU A 49 -42.24 7.58 11.61
CA GLU A 49 -42.94 8.85 11.84
C GLU A 49 -41.99 10.04 12.06
N LEU A 50 -40.82 10.04 11.43
CA LEU A 50 -39.83 11.12 11.50
C LEU A 50 -40.22 12.28 10.58
N SER A 51 -39.74 13.48 10.90
CA SER A 51 -39.89 14.71 10.13
C SER A 51 -38.59 15.16 9.47
N LEU A 52 -38.67 16.07 8.51
CA LEU A 52 -37.51 16.71 7.90
C LEU A 52 -36.72 17.59 8.88
N GLU A 53 -37.28 17.95 10.01
CA GLU A 53 -36.63 18.74 11.07
C GLU A 53 -35.84 17.87 12.06
N ASP A 54 -36.03 16.56 12.03
CA ASP A 54 -35.35 15.67 12.94
C ASP A 54 -33.84 15.58 12.57
N LYS A 55 -32.97 15.78 13.55
CA LYS A 55 -31.52 15.79 13.36
C LYS A 55 -31.01 14.52 12.67
N ILE A 56 -31.59 13.37 12.96
CA ILE A 56 -31.23 12.09 12.36
C ILE A 56 -31.53 12.08 10.85
N VAL A 57 -32.61 12.77 10.40
CA VAL A 57 -32.95 12.94 8.99
C VAL A 57 -32.04 13.97 8.34
N ARG A 58 -31.85 15.10 9.00
CA ARG A 58 -31.01 16.20 8.49
C ARG A 58 -29.55 15.77 8.27
N ASN A 59 -29.01 14.90 9.12
CA ASN A 59 -27.64 14.37 9.01
C ASN A 59 -27.54 13.01 8.29
N ARG A 60 -28.64 12.52 7.72
CA ARG A 60 -28.74 11.18 7.14
C ARG A 60 -27.57 10.85 6.20
N LEU A 61 -27.21 11.74 5.27
CA LEU A 61 -26.19 11.48 4.26
C LEU A 61 -24.81 11.26 4.89
N SER A 62 -24.38 12.14 5.77
CA SER A 62 -23.10 12.01 6.47
C SER A 62 -23.08 10.82 7.44
N GLU A 63 -24.17 10.56 8.16
CA GLU A 63 -24.30 9.40 9.05
C GLU A 63 -24.25 8.06 8.29
N LEU A 64 -24.94 7.96 7.15
CA LEU A 64 -24.88 6.77 6.31
C LEU A 64 -23.48 6.54 5.73
N ALA A 65 -22.76 7.62 5.39
CA ALA A 65 -21.36 7.54 4.93
C ALA A 65 -20.47 6.94 6.04
N LEU A 66 -20.60 7.38 7.28
CA LEU A 66 -19.85 6.82 8.41
C LEU A 66 -20.14 5.32 8.61
N LYS A 67 -21.39 4.91 8.54
CA LYS A 67 -21.77 3.49 8.65
C LYS A 67 -21.18 2.63 7.51
N LYS A 68 -21.08 3.19 6.30
CA LYS A 68 -20.45 2.50 5.15
C LYS A 68 -18.97 2.30 5.33
N LEU A 69 -18.24 3.25 5.95
CA LEU A 69 -16.80 3.13 6.21
C LEU A 69 -16.45 1.86 6.99
N LEU A 70 -17.30 1.42 7.92
CA LEU A 70 -17.08 0.22 8.73
C LEU A 70 -17.20 -1.09 7.93
N LYS A 71 -17.87 -1.07 6.79
CA LYS A 71 -18.18 -2.26 5.96
C LYS A 71 -17.44 -2.29 4.63
N GLN A 72 -16.89 -1.15 4.22
CA GLN A 72 -16.24 -0.99 2.92
C GLN A 72 -14.98 -1.85 2.81
N LYS A 73 -14.73 -2.39 1.62
CA LYS A 73 -13.51 -3.12 1.26
C LYS A 73 -12.92 -2.55 -0.03
N PRO A 74 -11.60 -2.25 -0.05
CA PRO A 74 -10.68 -2.31 1.09
C PRO A 74 -11.06 -1.33 2.20
N ALA A 75 -10.70 -1.62 3.45
CA ALA A 75 -11.09 -0.84 4.62
C ALA A 75 -10.52 0.59 4.57
N PRO A 76 -11.35 1.66 4.65
CA PRO A 76 -10.86 3.04 4.68
C PRO A 76 -10.20 3.42 6.00
N LEU A 77 -10.65 2.83 7.11
CA LEU A 77 -10.12 3.05 8.45
C LEU A 77 -9.02 2.02 8.79
N THR A 78 -7.95 2.46 9.42
CA THR A 78 -6.88 1.60 9.94
C THR A 78 -7.26 0.91 11.24
N SER A 79 -8.14 1.54 12.02
CA SER A 79 -8.88 0.96 13.15
C SER A 79 -10.32 1.48 13.11
N LYS A 80 -11.27 0.64 13.54
CA LYS A 80 -12.67 1.05 13.65
C LYS A 80 -12.87 2.16 14.69
N ASP A 81 -12.02 2.23 15.69
CA ASP A 81 -12.06 3.24 16.75
C ASP A 81 -11.78 4.64 16.23
N ASN A 82 -11.05 4.77 15.10
CA ASN A 82 -10.79 6.06 14.46
C ASN A 82 -12.07 6.75 13.97
N LEU A 83 -13.16 6.02 13.80
CA LEU A 83 -14.46 6.60 13.47
C LEU A 83 -14.91 7.65 14.49
N ALA A 84 -14.53 7.51 15.75
CA ALA A 84 -14.83 8.47 16.83
C ALA A 84 -14.26 9.87 16.59
N LEU A 85 -13.27 10.01 15.69
CA LEU A 85 -12.69 11.30 15.31
C LEU A 85 -13.47 12.01 14.21
N ILE A 86 -14.51 11.39 13.64
CA ILE A 86 -15.31 11.98 12.57
C ILE A 86 -16.69 12.35 13.10
N GLU A 87 -17.00 13.64 13.09
CA GLU A 87 -18.31 14.19 13.46
C GLU A 87 -19.16 14.40 12.20
N ALA A 88 -20.31 13.74 12.12
CA ALA A 88 -21.26 13.92 11.03
C ALA A 88 -22.15 15.15 11.28
N GLY A 89 -22.42 15.92 10.23
CA GLY A 89 -23.28 17.10 10.28
C GLY A 89 -23.80 17.49 8.90
N ASN A 90 -24.36 18.69 8.81
CA ASN A 90 -24.92 19.19 7.56
C ASN A 90 -24.59 20.67 7.33
N LEU A 91 -24.77 21.12 6.09
CA LEU A 91 -24.45 22.48 5.65
C LEU A 91 -25.44 23.57 6.11
N GLU A 92 -26.55 23.22 6.73
CA GLU A 92 -27.49 24.22 7.28
C GLU A 92 -27.25 24.45 8.76
N ASP A 93 -27.09 23.38 9.53
CA ASP A 93 -26.99 23.46 11.00
C ASP A 93 -25.56 23.65 11.52
N ASP A 94 -24.55 23.18 10.78
CA ASP A 94 -23.18 23.02 11.29
C ASP A 94 -22.12 23.93 10.63
N LEU A 95 -22.51 24.81 9.71
CA LEU A 95 -21.56 25.72 9.04
C LEU A 95 -20.79 26.61 10.03
N SER A 96 -21.40 27.03 11.12
CA SER A 96 -20.74 27.84 12.15
C SER A 96 -19.54 27.16 12.80
N LYS A 97 -19.48 25.84 12.78
CA LYS A 97 -18.34 25.05 13.29
C LYS A 97 -17.08 25.22 12.45
N LEU A 98 -17.19 25.71 11.21
CA LEU A 98 -16.05 26.00 10.35
C LEU A 98 -15.13 27.10 10.93
N ALA A 99 -15.62 27.92 11.85
CA ALA A 99 -14.81 28.91 12.58
C ALA A 99 -13.69 28.29 13.44
N GLU A 100 -13.78 26.98 13.75
CA GLU A 100 -12.78 26.26 14.54
C GLU A 100 -11.85 25.39 13.68
N VAL A 101 -12.05 25.36 12.37
CA VAL A 101 -11.38 24.45 11.46
C VAL A 101 -10.16 25.11 10.81
N ASP A 102 -9.06 24.36 10.71
CA ASP A 102 -7.80 24.80 10.13
C ASP A 102 -7.72 24.52 8.63
N TRP A 103 -8.33 23.42 8.18
CA TRP A 103 -8.36 22.99 6.78
C TRP A 103 -9.75 22.50 6.39
N ILE A 104 -10.33 23.11 5.36
CA ILE A 104 -11.64 22.77 4.81
C ILE A 104 -11.45 22.20 3.40
N ILE A 105 -11.92 20.98 3.16
CA ILE A 105 -11.77 20.25 1.90
C ILE A 105 -13.14 20.10 1.24
N GLU A 106 -13.33 20.70 0.08
CA GLU A 106 -14.56 20.58 -0.71
C GLU A 106 -14.48 19.32 -1.58
N VAL A 107 -15.52 18.47 -1.50
CA VAL A 107 -15.66 17.21 -2.22
C VAL A 107 -17.11 17.01 -2.69
N VAL A 108 -17.76 18.09 -3.11
CA VAL A 108 -19.15 18.04 -3.63
C VAL A 108 -19.18 17.64 -5.11
N VAL A 109 -20.37 17.55 -5.70
CA VAL A 109 -20.55 17.19 -7.12
C VAL A 109 -19.70 18.04 -8.06
N GLU A 110 -19.21 17.45 -9.15
CA GLU A 110 -18.25 18.05 -10.07
C GLU A 110 -18.97 19.03 -11.04
N LYS A 111 -19.48 20.14 -10.47
CA LYS A 111 -20.15 21.24 -11.18
C LYS A 111 -19.67 22.58 -10.62
N LEU A 112 -19.07 23.42 -11.46
CA LEU A 112 -18.47 24.68 -11.07
C LEU A 112 -19.42 25.58 -10.26
N GLN A 113 -20.68 25.73 -10.70
CA GLN A 113 -21.66 26.58 -10.04
C GLN A 113 -22.02 26.10 -8.62
N VAL A 114 -22.12 24.77 -8.44
CA VAL A 114 -22.37 24.19 -7.11
C VAL A 114 -21.18 24.44 -6.19
N LYS A 115 -19.95 24.26 -6.71
CA LYS A 115 -18.73 24.51 -5.93
C LYS A 115 -18.61 25.99 -5.55
N LYS A 116 -18.89 26.93 -6.47
CA LYS A 116 -18.90 28.38 -6.18
C LYS A 116 -19.88 28.73 -5.04
N GLN A 117 -21.06 28.16 -5.04
CA GLN A 117 -22.07 28.35 -3.97
C GLN A 117 -21.59 27.82 -2.62
N VAL A 118 -20.98 26.64 -2.62
CA VAL A 118 -20.42 26.05 -1.39
C VAL A 118 -19.25 26.89 -0.88
N PHE A 119 -18.37 27.37 -1.73
CA PHE A 119 -17.26 28.23 -1.32
C PHE A 119 -17.71 29.60 -0.82
N GLU A 120 -18.82 30.14 -1.33
CA GLU A 120 -19.44 31.34 -0.79
C GLU A 120 -19.84 31.15 0.68
N GLN A 121 -20.52 30.04 0.99
CA GLN A 121 -20.88 29.69 2.36
C GLN A 121 -19.65 29.46 3.24
N ILE A 122 -18.66 28.72 2.74
CA ILE A 122 -17.39 28.49 3.47
C ILE A 122 -16.71 29.79 3.81
N ASP A 123 -16.59 30.73 2.87
CA ASP A 123 -15.91 32.02 3.07
C ASP A 123 -16.58 32.88 4.14
N GLN A 124 -17.90 32.76 4.30
CA GLN A 124 -18.66 33.46 5.36
C GLN A 124 -18.40 32.91 6.77
N TYR A 125 -18.21 31.60 6.92
CA TYR A 125 -18.15 30.94 8.23
C TYR A 125 -16.76 30.51 8.68
N ARG A 126 -15.79 30.35 7.74
CA ARG A 126 -14.44 29.95 8.07
C ARG A 126 -13.69 30.99 8.89
N LYS A 127 -12.74 30.55 9.71
CA LYS A 127 -11.81 31.50 10.33
C LYS A 127 -10.82 32.06 9.30
N GLN A 128 -10.42 33.30 9.49
CA GLN A 128 -9.40 33.95 8.69
C GLN A 128 -8.07 33.17 8.75
N GLY A 129 -7.40 33.00 7.61
CA GLY A 129 -6.15 32.26 7.52
C GLY A 129 -6.29 30.73 7.52
N SER A 130 -7.51 30.18 7.62
CA SER A 130 -7.72 28.75 7.41
C SER A 130 -7.50 28.37 5.96
N ILE A 131 -6.92 27.19 5.73
CA ILE A 131 -6.69 26.66 4.37
C ILE A 131 -8.01 26.08 3.84
N VAL A 132 -8.32 26.40 2.59
CA VAL A 132 -9.47 25.82 1.87
C VAL A 132 -8.96 25.15 0.61
N SER A 133 -9.45 23.95 0.33
CA SER A 133 -9.08 23.25 -0.90
C SER A 133 -10.25 22.54 -1.57
N SER A 134 -10.13 22.31 -2.87
CA SER A 134 -11.04 21.49 -3.64
C SER A 134 -10.37 20.17 -4.02
N ASN A 135 -11.11 19.06 -3.89
CA ASN A 135 -10.72 17.75 -4.43
C ASN A 135 -11.23 17.53 -5.86
N THR A 136 -11.45 18.61 -6.60
CA THR A 136 -11.86 18.51 -8.01
C THR A 136 -10.89 17.62 -8.79
N SER A 137 -11.43 16.88 -9.76
CA SER A 137 -10.61 16.05 -10.67
C SER A 137 -10.14 16.78 -11.93
N GLY A 138 -10.62 18.00 -12.16
CA GLY A 138 -10.23 18.73 -13.37
C GLY A 138 -10.96 20.02 -13.70
N ILE A 139 -11.87 20.48 -12.84
CA ILE A 139 -12.44 21.82 -12.99
C ILE A 139 -11.38 22.84 -12.57
N SER A 140 -11.27 23.98 -13.27
CA SER A 140 -10.32 25.04 -12.95
C SER A 140 -10.43 25.47 -11.48
N VAL A 141 -9.34 25.34 -10.75
CA VAL A 141 -9.23 25.75 -9.34
C VAL A 141 -9.29 27.30 -9.24
N GLU A 142 -8.67 28.00 -10.18
CA GLU A 142 -8.75 29.47 -10.28
C GLU A 142 -10.19 29.96 -10.40
N ALA A 143 -10.97 29.35 -11.31
CA ALA A 143 -12.36 29.72 -11.55
C ALA A 143 -13.27 29.53 -10.32
N MET A 144 -12.95 28.60 -9.42
CA MET A 144 -13.73 28.38 -8.20
C MET A 144 -13.60 29.52 -7.19
N ALA A 145 -12.44 30.20 -7.18
CA ALA A 145 -12.11 31.25 -6.22
C ALA A 145 -12.36 32.66 -6.74
N GLU A 146 -12.82 32.83 -7.98
CA GLU A 146 -12.90 34.12 -8.70
C GLU A 146 -13.59 35.21 -7.87
N ASP A 147 -14.73 34.91 -7.27
CA ASP A 147 -15.57 35.88 -6.53
C ASP A 147 -15.38 35.83 -5.02
N ARG A 148 -14.30 35.23 -4.52
CA ARG A 148 -14.06 35.04 -3.08
C ARG A 148 -13.22 36.17 -2.48
N SER A 149 -13.20 36.23 -1.14
CA SER A 149 -12.38 37.22 -0.42
C SER A 149 -10.88 37.06 -0.74
N GLU A 150 -10.12 38.14 -0.57
CA GLU A 150 -8.67 38.11 -0.78
C GLU A 150 -7.97 37.12 0.19
N ASP A 151 -8.45 37.02 1.43
CA ASP A 151 -7.92 36.02 2.37
C ASP A 151 -8.22 34.59 1.92
N PHE A 152 -9.42 34.35 1.39
CA PHE A 152 -9.77 33.06 0.81
C PHE A 152 -8.82 32.70 -0.35
N LYS A 153 -8.66 33.57 -1.32
CA LYS A 153 -7.80 33.35 -2.50
C LYS A 153 -6.36 33.03 -2.12
N LYS A 154 -5.81 33.72 -1.10
CA LYS A 154 -4.44 33.47 -0.60
C LYS A 154 -4.27 32.10 0.08
N HIS A 155 -5.34 31.53 0.60
CA HIS A 155 -5.34 30.25 1.33
C HIS A 155 -6.04 29.14 0.56
N PHE A 156 -6.34 29.31 -0.71
CA PHE A 156 -7.08 28.39 -1.55
C PHE A 156 -6.19 27.70 -2.58
N LEU A 157 -6.37 26.39 -2.76
CA LEU A 157 -5.66 25.57 -3.75
C LEU A 157 -6.46 24.29 -4.03
N GLY A 158 -6.08 23.54 -5.06
CA GLY A 158 -6.55 22.16 -5.27
C GLY A 158 -5.73 21.17 -4.45
N THR A 159 -6.39 20.18 -3.88
CA THR A 159 -5.77 19.01 -3.25
C THR A 159 -6.46 17.75 -3.76
N HIS A 160 -5.95 17.21 -4.85
CA HIS A 160 -6.56 16.09 -5.54
C HIS A 160 -6.02 14.77 -5.01
N PHE A 161 -6.84 14.08 -4.21
CA PHE A 161 -6.60 12.72 -3.73
C PHE A 161 -7.04 11.70 -4.78
N PHE A 162 -6.41 10.55 -4.77
CA PHE A 162 -6.79 9.40 -5.61
C PHE A 162 -7.54 8.34 -4.79
N ASN A 163 -8.47 7.67 -5.43
CA ASN A 163 -9.34 6.67 -4.79
C ASN A 163 -8.67 5.29 -4.79
N PRO A 164 -8.58 4.58 -3.65
CA PRO A 164 -8.98 4.99 -2.30
C PRO A 164 -7.93 5.89 -1.59
N PRO A 165 -8.33 6.98 -0.90
CA PRO A 165 -7.39 7.93 -0.29
C PRO A 165 -6.39 7.31 0.68
N ARG A 166 -6.75 6.29 1.43
CA ARG A 166 -5.85 5.56 2.34
C ARG A 166 -4.69 4.89 1.59
N TYR A 167 -4.96 4.29 0.44
CA TYR A 167 -4.03 3.37 -0.23
C TYR A 167 -3.23 4.01 -1.35
N LEU A 168 -3.82 4.94 -2.11
CA LEU A 168 -3.11 5.60 -3.19
C LEU A 168 -2.24 6.73 -2.66
N LYS A 169 -0.97 6.69 -3.06
CA LYS A 169 0.07 7.58 -2.55
C LYS A 169 -0.03 8.99 -3.11
N LEU A 170 -0.51 9.17 -4.35
CA LEU A 170 -0.49 10.47 -5.01
C LEU A 170 -1.42 11.48 -4.34
N LEU A 171 -0.88 12.66 -4.08
CA LEU A 171 -1.62 13.88 -3.81
C LEU A 171 -1.13 14.97 -4.76
N GLU A 172 -1.98 15.38 -5.70
CA GLU A 172 -1.71 16.53 -6.53
C GLU A 172 -2.11 17.81 -5.79
N VAL A 173 -1.19 18.75 -5.68
CA VAL A 173 -1.42 20.08 -5.12
C VAL A 173 -1.41 21.08 -6.26
N ILE A 174 -2.52 21.80 -6.43
CA ILE A 174 -2.76 22.71 -7.56
C ILE A 174 -2.95 24.13 -7.01
N PRO A 175 -1.89 24.93 -6.94
CA PRO A 175 -2.01 26.35 -6.55
C PRO A 175 -2.66 27.17 -7.66
N THR A 176 -3.35 28.26 -7.26
CA THR A 176 -3.77 29.32 -8.17
C THR A 176 -2.68 30.41 -8.23
N GLN A 177 -2.82 31.37 -9.15
CA GLN A 177 -1.93 32.54 -9.19
C GLN A 177 -2.01 33.40 -7.91
N HIS A 178 -3.09 33.30 -7.12
CA HIS A 178 -3.30 34.05 -5.89
C HIS A 178 -2.87 33.28 -4.63
N THR A 179 -2.64 31.99 -4.72
CA THR A 179 -2.26 31.16 -3.57
C THR A 179 -0.93 31.62 -2.99
N ASN A 180 -0.90 31.86 -1.69
CA ASN A 180 0.35 32.23 -1.01
C ASN A 180 1.37 31.08 -1.11
N PRO A 181 2.59 31.34 -1.60
CA PRO A 181 3.64 30.32 -1.69
C PRO A 181 3.93 29.61 -0.36
N ALA A 182 3.76 30.28 0.78
CA ALA A 182 3.92 29.67 2.09
C ALA A 182 2.85 28.60 2.39
N VAL A 183 1.62 28.78 1.87
CA VAL A 183 0.55 27.76 1.95
C VAL A 183 0.89 26.55 1.10
N VAL A 184 1.40 26.78 -0.11
CA VAL A 184 1.82 25.70 -1.01
C VAL A 184 2.93 24.86 -0.38
N GLN A 185 3.96 25.54 0.14
CA GLN A 185 5.08 24.86 0.80
C GLN A 185 4.63 24.12 2.05
N PHE A 186 3.75 24.70 2.86
CA PHE A 186 3.18 24.04 4.03
C PHE A 186 2.40 22.79 3.62
N MET A 187 1.52 22.89 2.63
CA MET A 187 0.71 21.74 2.19
C MET A 187 1.55 20.63 1.56
N LYS A 188 2.66 20.96 0.90
CA LYS A 188 3.63 19.97 0.42
C LYS A 188 4.24 19.19 1.58
N VAL A 189 4.80 19.88 2.56
CA VAL A 189 5.42 19.23 3.73
C VAL A 189 4.39 18.47 4.56
N PHE A 190 3.22 19.06 4.81
CA PHE A 190 2.13 18.41 5.53
C PHE A 190 1.64 17.15 4.81
N GLY A 191 1.52 17.21 3.48
CA GLY A 191 1.14 16.08 2.65
C GLY A 191 2.14 14.92 2.77
N GLU A 192 3.43 15.22 2.74
CA GLU A 192 4.49 14.22 2.85
C GLU A 192 4.65 13.69 4.29
N ASP A 193 4.79 14.57 5.27
CA ASP A 193 5.17 14.21 6.63
C ASP A 193 3.99 13.71 7.47
N VAL A 194 2.79 14.27 7.28
CA VAL A 194 1.63 13.98 8.12
C VAL A 194 0.60 13.11 7.40
N LEU A 195 0.24 13.45 6.17
CA LEU A 195 -0.71 12.64 5.39
C LEU A 195 -0.09 11.35 4.81
N GLY A 196 1.25 11.26 4.77
CA GLY A 196 1.97 10.11 4.23
C GLY A 196 1.84 9.98 2.71
N LYS A 197 1.64 11.10 2.02
CA LYS A 197 1.45 11.15 0.57
C LYS A 197 2.76 11.41 -0.18
N GLY A 198 2.77 11.04 -1.45
CA GLY A 198 3.69 11.58 -2.44
C GLY A 198 3.05 12.82 -3.05
N VAL A 199 3.59 13.98 -2.72
CA VAL A 199 3.05 15.26 -3.20
C VAL A 199 3.68 15.64 -4.52
N VAL A 200 2.83 16.00 -5.49
CA VAL A 200 3.24 16.53 -6.80
C VAL A 200 2.56 17.89 -7.00
N LEU A 201 3.32 18.88 -7.40
CA LEU A 201 2.78 20.18 -7.80
C LEU A 201 2.29 20.10 -9.24
N ALA A 202 1.01 20.35 -9.45
CA ALA A 202 0.38 20.36 -10.77
C ALA A 202 -0.12 21.75 -11.12
N LYS A 203 -0.12 22.09 -12.40
CA LYS A 203 -0.72 23.32 -12.91
C LYS A 203 -2.24 23.17 -13.03
N ASP A 204 -2.96 24.28 -12.92
CA ASP A 204 -4.42 24.33 -13.07
C ASP A 204 -4.83 24.13 -14.54
N THR A 205 -4.79 22.88 -14.99
CA THR A 205 -5.12 22.45 -16.35
C THR A 205 -6.10 21.27 -16.30
N PRO A 206 -6.84 21.00 -17.38
CA PRO A 206 -7.83 19.92 -17.39
C PRO A 206 -7.26 18.57 -16.94
N ASN A 207 -7.83 18.00 -15.88
CA ASN A 207 -7.47 16.72 -15.26
C ASN A 207 -6.02 16.64 -14.74
N PHE A 208 -5.35 17.77 -14.56
CA PHE A 208 -4.02 17.93 -13.97
C PHE A 208 -2.97 17.03 -14.61
N ILE A 209 -2.27 16.18 -13.86
CA ILE A 209 -1.21 15.30 -14.38
C ILE A 209 -1.70 13.85 -14.53
N GLY A 210 -2.03 13.22 -13.41
CA GLY A 210 -2.29 11.78 -13.37
C GLY A 210 -3.45 11.36 -14.25
N ASN A 211 -4.61 11.98 -14.08
CA ASN A 211 -5.79 11.67 -14.87
C ASN A 211 -5.64 12.04 -16.34
N ARG A 212 -4.92 13.11 -16.67
CA ARG A 212 -4.72 13.49 -18.06
C ARG A 212 -3.90 12.46 -18.83
N ILE A 213 -2.73 12.12 -18.33
CA ILE A 213 -1.85 11.14 -18.98
C ILE A 213 -2.43 9.72 -18.88
N GLY A 214 -2.97 9.36 -17.71
CA GLY A 214 -3.56 8.03 -17.48
C GLY A 214 -4.74 7.75 -18.40
N THR A 215 -5.67 8.69 -18.50
CA THR A 215 -6.84 8.57 -19.39
C THR A 215 -6.44 8.54 -20.86
N TYR A 216 -5.48 9.39 -21.27
CA TYR A 216 -4.92 9.36 -22.62
C TYR A 216 -4.37 7.96 -22.96
N GLY A 217 -3.54 7.40 -22.09
CA GLY A 217 -2.94 6.07 -22.29
C GLY A 217 -3.97 4.94 -22.34
N LEU A 218 -5.03 5.01 -21.53
CA LEU A 218 -6.13 4.05 -21.58
C LEU A 218 -6.92 4.14 -22.90
N LEU A 219 -7.23 5.35 -23.37
CA LEU A 219 -7.93 5.54 -24.63
C LEU A 219 -7.10 5.15 -25.85
N VAL A 220 -5.80 5.47 -25.87
CA VAL A 220 -4.88 4.97 -26.90
C VAL A 220 -4.90 3.44 -26.93
N THR A 221 -4.86 2.80 -25.77
CA THR A 221 -4.91 1.32 -25.68
C THR A 221 -6.20 0.75 -26.23
N VAL A 222 -7.36 1.37 -25.91
CA VAL A 222 -8.67 0.94 -26.44
C VAL A 222 -8.72 1.13 -27.95
N GLN A 223 -8.24 2.25 -28.47
CA GLN A 223 -8.20 2.51 -29.91
C GLN A 223 -7.32 1.51 -30.66
N GLU A 224 -6.13 1.19 -30.12
CA GLU A 224 -5.22 0.20 -30.71
C GLU A 224 -5.80 -1.23 -30.62
N MET A 225 -6.54 -1.56 -29.57
CA MET A 225 -7.30 -2.80 -29.49
C MET A 225 -8.28 -2.94 -30.66
N LEU A 226 -9.10 -1.91 -30.89
CA LEU A 226 -10.10 -1.92 -31.98
C LEU A 226 -9.43 -1.97 -33.37
N LYS A 227 -8.41 -1.14 -33.58
CA LYS A 227 -7.69 -1.06 -34.85
C LYS A 227 -6.93 -2.33 -35.19
N GLY A 228 -6.31 -2.96 -34.20
CA GLY A 228 -5.51 -4.18 -34.37
C GLY A 228 -6.33 -5.47 -34.28
N GLY A 229 -7.62 -5.39 -33.95
CA GLY A 229 -8.52 -6.55 -33.80
C GLY A 229 -8.14 -7.45 -32.61
N TYR A 230 -7.58 -6.89 -31.53
CA TYR A 230 -7.27 -7.62 -30.31
C TYR A 230 -8.51 -7.74 -29.44
N SER A 231 -8.60 -8.83 -28.66
CA SER A 231 -9.64 -8.94 -27.62
C SER A 231 -9.25 -8.23 -26.33
N VAL A 232 -10.22 -7.99 -25.47
CA VAL A 232 -10.03 -7.39 -24.13
C VAL A 232 -9.00 -8.17 -23.31
N GLY A 233 -9.13 -9.50 -23.26
CA GLY A 233 -8.21 -10.36 -22.53
C GLY A 233 -6.80 -10.45 -23.14
N GLU A 234 -6.71 -10.37 -24.47
CA GLU A 234 -5.41 -10.32 -25.17
C GLU A 234 -4.62 -9.07 -24.78
N VAL A 235 -5.25 -7.90 -24.79
CA VAL A 235 -4.65 -6.63 -24.37
C VAL A 235 -4.23 -6.68 -22.90
N ASP A 236 -5.11 -7.10 -22.00
CA ASP A 236 -4.79 -7.20 -20.56
C ASP A 236 -3.68 -8.20 -20.27
N SER A 237 -3.51 -9.23 -21.10
CA SER A 237 -2.43 -10.23 -20.91
C SER A 237 -1.03 -9.64 -21.06
N VAL A 238 -0.87 -8.51 -21.74
CA VAL A 238 0.43 -7.87 -22.02
C VAL A 238 0.58 -6.45 -21.48
N THR A 239 -0.50 -5.79 -21.05
CA THR A 239 -0.46 -4.41 -20.52
C THR A 239 -0.43 -4.32 -18.98
N GLY A 240 -0.15 -5.40 -18.29
CA GLY A 240 -0.04 -5.50 -16.83
C GLY A 240 1.41 -5.58 -16.33
N PRO A 241 1.70 -6.52 -15.41
CA PRO A 241 3.02 -6.64 -14.76
C PRO A 241 4.21 -6.80 -15.70
N LEU A 242 3.98 -7.34 -16.90
CA LEU A 242 4.99 -7.54 -17.93
C LEU A 242 5.69 -6.22 -18.32
N ILE A 243 4.95 -5.12 -18.33
CA ILE A 243 5.41 -3.77 -18.64
C ILE A 243 5.43 -2.83 -17.41
N GLY A 244 5.48 -3.40 -16.21
CA GLY A 244 5.57 -2.62 -14.97
C GLY A 244 4.28 -1.91 -14.56
N ARG A 245 3.13 -2.37 -15.02
CA ARG A 245 1.81 -1.85 -14.61
C ARG A 245 1.12 -2.82 -13.63
N PRO A 246 0.06 -2.38 -12.92
CA PRO A 246 -0.68 -3.24 -12.00
C PRO A 246 -1.22 -4.52 -12.65
N LYS A 247 -1.52 -5.53 -11.83
CA LYS A 247 -2.12 -6.80 -12.31
C LYS A 247 -3.48 -6.62 -12.98
N SER A 248 -4.17 -5.54 -12.68
CA SER A 248 -5.44 -5.15 -13.33
C SER A 248 -5.27 -4.72 -14.78
N ALA A 249 -4.05 -4.49 -15.24
CA ALA A 249 -3.72 -4.09 -16.60
C ALA A 249 -4.56 -2.89 -17.10
N THR A 250 -5.23 -3.00 -18.24
CA THR A 250 -6.02 -1.92 -18.85
C THR A 250 -7.51 -2.05 -18.52
N PHE A 251 -8.16 -3.09 -19.00
CA PHE A 251 -9.61 -3.23 -18.94
C PHE A 251 -10.11 -3.63 -17.54
N ARG A 252 -9.36 -4.44 -16.83
CA ARG A 252 -9.67 -4.72 -15.44
C ARG A 252 -9.52 -3.47 -14.56
N THR A 253 -8.59 -2.57 -14.90
CA THR A 253 -8.47 -1.26 -14.25
C THR A 253 -9.69 -0.40 -14.50
N LEU A 254 -10.18 -0.33 -15.75
CA LEU A 254 -11.41 0.38 -16.11
C LEU A 254 -12.64 -0.17 -15.36
N ASP A 255 -12.72 -1.49 -15.18
CA ASP A 255 -13.79 -2.13 -14.39
C ASP A 255 -13.72 -1.78 -12.91
N VAL A 256 -12.53 -1.60 -12.35
CA VAL A 256 -12.33 -1.21 -10.94
C VAL A 256 -12.64 0.27 -10.72
N VAL A 257 -12.18 1.13 -11.61
CA VAL A 257 -12.44 2.59 -11.56
C VAL A 257 -13.92 2.89 -11.77
N GLY A 258 -14.54 2.16 -12.66
CA GLY A 258 -15.92 2.38 -13.11
C GLY A 258 -15.98 3.17 -14.40
N LEU A 259 -16.71 2.61 -15.36
CA LEU A 259 -16.84 3.17 -16.72
C LEU A 259 -17.45 4.57 -16.73
N ASP A 260 -18.42 4.85 -15.87
CA ASP A 260 -19.01 6.18 -15.69
C ASP A 260 -17.99 7.23 -15.24
N THR A 261 -17.16 6.89 -14.26
CA THR A 261 -16.08 7.77 -13.78
C THR A 261 -15.07 8.03 -14.90
N PHE A 262 -14.67 6.98 -15.60
CA PHE A 262 -13.73 7.09 -16.72
C PHE A 262 -14.27 7.96 -17.85
N ILE A 263 -15.52 7.75 -18.27
CA ILE A 263 -16.16 8.56 -19.32
C ILE A 263 -16.27 10.02 -18.91
N HIS A 264 -16.62 10.29 -17.64
CA HIS A 264 -16.69 11.66 -17.13
C HIS A 264 -15.32 12.35 -17.20
N VAL A 265 -14.25 11.67 -16.74
CA VAL A 265 -12.88 12.19 -16.80
C VAL A 265 -12.41 12.41 -18.24
N ALA A 266 -12.72 11.50 -19.16
CA ALA A 266 -12.37 11.64 -20.57
C ALA A 266 -13.10 12.81 -21.23
N ASN A 267 -14.40 12.95 -20.99
CA ASN A 267 -15.20 14.04 -21.55
C ASN A 267 -14.77 15.41 -21.01
N ASN A 268 -14.35 15.47 -19.73
CA ASN A 268 -13.86 16.74 -19.18
C ASN A 268 -12.62 17.27 -19.90
N VAL A 269 -11.71 16.42 -20.36
CA VAL A 269 -10.60 16.84 -21.24
C VAL A 269 -11.11 17.11 -22.64
N TYR A 270 -11.91 16.21 -23.21
CA TYR A 270 -12.46 16.37 -24.57
C TYR A 270 -13.12 17.74 -24.80
N ASP A 271 -13.87 18.24 -23.83
CA ASP A 271 -14.58 19.52 -23.93
C ASP A 271 -13.66 20.76 -23.88
N GLN A 272 -12.42 20.60 -23.40
CA GLN A 272 -11.47 21.69 -23.13
C GLN A 272 -10.22 21.67 -24.01
N VAL A 273 -10.07 20.68 -24.88
CA VAL A 273 -8.91 20.55 -25.78
C VAL A 273 -9.36 20.50 -27.23
N ASP A 274 -8.43 20.73 -28.16
CA ASP A 274 -8.69 20.77 -29.59
C ASP A 274 -7.73 19.86 -30.39
N GLY A 275 -8.00 19.73 -31.70
CA GLY A 275 -7.13 19.05 -32.65
C GLY A 275 -6.96 17.56 -32.37
N LYS A 276 -5.75 17.05 -32.58
CA LYS A 276 -5.42 15.62 -32.43
C LYS A 276 -5.61 15.11 -31.00
N GLU A 277 -5.38 15.94 -30.02
CA GLU A 277 -5.59 15.59 -28.61
C GLU A 277 -7.08 15.26 -28.36
N LYS A 278 -7.98 16.11 -28.85
CA LYS A 278 -9.43 15.88 -28.76
C LYS A 278 -9.87 14.58 -29.38
N GLU A 279 -9.30 14.21 -30.51
CA GLU A 279 -9.60 12.94 -31.18
C GLU A 279 -9.29 11.73 -30.29
N VAL A 280 -8.15 11.75 -29.57
CA VAL A 280 -7.77 10.67 -28.65
C VAL A 280 -8.74 10.58 -27.48
N PHE A 281 -9.20 11.71 -26.94
CA PHE A 281 -10.15 11.75 -25.83
C PHE A 281 -11.60 11.42 -26.23
N THR A 282 -11.87 11.10 -27.50
CA THR A 282 -13.17 10.63 -27.94
C THR A 282 -13.45 9.23 -27.38
N VAL A 283 -14.48 9.12 -26.56
CA VAL A 283 -14.88 7.82 -25.98
C VAL A 283 -15.51 6.95 -27.09
N PRO A 284 -15.02 5.72 -27.32
CA PRO A 284 -15.54 4.82 -28.33
C PRO A 284 -17.02 4.48 -28.15
N ALA A 285 -17.73 4.29 -29.27
CA ALA A 285 -19.18 4.06 -29.28
C ALA A 285 -19.61 2.85 -28.44
N PHE A 286 -18.83 1.74 -28.47
CA PHE A 286 -19.18 0.56 -27.70
C PHE A 286 -19.13 0.81 -26.18
N MET A 287 -18.19 1.66 -25.71
CA MET A 287 -18.10 2.04 -24.30
C MET A 287 -19.28 2.92 -23.87
N LYS A 288 -19.75 3.82 -24.76
CA LYS A 288 -20.98 4.59 -24.52
C LYS A 288 -22.20 3.66 -24.39
N LYS A 289 -22.26 2.64 -25.24
CA LYS A 289 -23.30 1.63 -25.19
C LYS A 289 -23.26 0.79 -23.91
N MET A 290 -22.07 0.40 -23.45
CA MET A 290 -21.90 -0.24 -22.15
C MET A 290 -22.44 0.63 -21.01
N PHE A 291 -22.13 1.93 -21.05
CA PHE A 291 -22.62 2.90 -20.06
C PHE A 291 -24.16 3.00 -20.09
N GLU A 292 -24.77 3.13 -21.27
CA GLU A 292 -26.23 3.14 -21.44
C GLU A 292 -26.90 1.87 -20.89
N ASN A 293 -26.24 0.72 -21.04
CA ASN A 293 -26.70 -0.57 -20.51
C ASN A 293 -26.46 -0.73 -18.99
N GLY A 294 -25.83 0.25 -18.33
CA GLY A 294 -25.48 0.16 -16.91
C GLY A 294 -24.32 -0.80 -16.59
N TRP A 295 -23.51 -1.18 -17.60
CA TRP A 295 -22.35 -2.05 -17.43
C TRP A 295 -21.13 -1.23 -17.02
N LEU A 296 -21.08 -0.90 -15.73
CA LEU A 296 -20.14 0.07 -15.19
C LEU A 296 -18.86 -0.55 -14.61
N GLY A 297 -18.72 -1.86 -14.69
CA GLY A 297 -17.58 -2.60 -14.11
C GLY A 297 -17.90 -3.27 -12.79
N SER A 298 -16.93 -3.33 -11.89
CA SER A 298 -17.04 -4.08 -10.62
C SER A 298 -18.21 -3.65 -9.75
N LYS A 299 -18.56 -2.37 -9.74
CA LYS A 299 -19.66 -1.81 -8.92
C LYS A 299 -21.05 -2.23 -9.41
N SER A 300 -21.20 -2.55 -10.69
CA SER A 300 -22.45 -3.06 -11.28
C SER A 300 -22.41 -4.59 -11.48
N GLY A 301 -21.27 -5.23 -11.17
CA GLY A 301 -21.08 -6.66 -11.39
C GLY A 301 -20.82 -7.07 -12.85
N GLN A 302 -20.84 -6.12 -13.77
CA GLN A 302 -20.68 -6.31 -15.20
C GLN A 302 -19.95 -5.13 -15.83
N GLY A 303 -18.95 -5.40 -16.67
CA GLY A 303 -18.15 -4.39 -17.37
C GLY A 303 -17.45 -5.01 -18.56
N PHE A 304 -16.15 -4.75 -18.74
CA PHE A 304 -15.31 -5.44 -19.72
C PHE A 304 -15.19 -6.93 -19.43
N TYR A 305 -15.36 -7.27 -18.16
CA TYR A 305 -15.43 -8.65 -17.69
C TYR A 305 -16.74 -8.93 -16.98
N LEU A 306 -17.20 -10.17 -17.11
CA LEU A 306 -18.38 -10.70 -16.44
C LEU A 306 -18.00 -11.99 -15.72
N LYS A 307 -18.25 -12.05 -14.41
CA LYS A 307 -18.07 -13.28 -13.62
C LYS A 307 -19.36 -14.10 -13.64
N LYS A 308 -19.29 -15.31 -14.25
CA LYS A 308 -20.39 -16.27 -14.28
C LYS A 308 -19.97 -17.54 -13.53
N GLY A 309 -20.43 -17.67 -12.30
CA GLY A 309 -20.00 -18.77 -11.44
C GLY A 309 -18.50 -18.72 -11.12
N LYS A 310 -17.73 -19.70 -11.55
CA LYS A 310 -16.26 -19.75 -11.39
C LYS A 310 -15.50 -19.17 -12.58
N GLU A 311 -16.18 -18.92 -13.69
CA GLU A 311 -15.59 -18.42 -14.94
C GLU A 311 -15.61 -16.89 -15.00
N ILE A 312 -14.59 -16.33 -15.65
CA ILE A 312 -14.51 -14.91 -15.98
C ILE A 312 -14.52 -14.80 -17.50
N LEU A 313 -15.60 -14.24 -18.02
CA LEU A 313 -15.80 -13.98 -19.44
C LEU A 313 -15.35 -12.57 -19.79
N GLU A 314 -14.93 -12.36 -21.05
CA GLU A 314 -14.57 -11.06 -21.63
C GLU A 314 -15.61 -10.55 -22.62
N LEU A 315 -15.76 -9.24 -22.67
CA LEU A 315 -16.65 -8.57 -23.63
C LEU A 315 -16.01 -8.53 -25.02
N ASP A 316 -16.79 -8.88 -26.05
CA ASP A 316 -16.46 -8.54 -27.43
C ASP A 316 -16.96 -7.11 -27.74
N PRO A 317 -16.06 -6.16 -28.09
CA PRO A 317 -16.43 -4.76 -28.32
C PRO A 317 -17.30 -4.53 -29.56
N HIS A 318 -17.36 -5.49 -30.49
CA HIS A 318 -18.13 -5.36 -31.72
C HIS A 318 -19.54 -5.90 -31.56
N THR A 319 -19.73 -7.01 -30.85
CA THR A 319 -21.02 -7.68 -30.67
C THR A 319 -21.70 -7.33 -29.34
N LEU A 320 -20.93 -6.86 -28.36
CA LEU A 320 -21.34 -6.68 -26.95
C LEU A 320 -21.78 -7.98 -26.27
N GLU A 321 -21.29 -9.11 -26.76
CA GLU A 321 -21.51 -10.42 -26.15
C GLU A 321 -20.31 -10.83 -25.31
N TYR A 322 -20.52 -11.69 -24.32
CA TYR A 322 -19.47 -12.21 -23.46
C TYR A 322 -19.02 -13.59 -23.91
N GLY A 323 -17.72 -13.75 -24.09
CA GLY A 323 -17.10 -14.99 -24.51
C GLY A 323 -15.95 -15.43 -23.60
N GLU A 324 -15.32 -16.54 -23.95
CA GLU A 324 -14.18 -17.08 -23.24
C GLU A 324 -12.97 -16.12 -23.32
N ARG A 325 -12.29 -15.92 -22.18
CA ARG A 325 -11.14 -15.03 -22.07
C ARG A 325 -9.93 -15.54 -22.86
N LYS A 326 -9.41 -14.71 -23.76
CA LYS A 326 -8.26 -15.00 -24.59
C LYS A 326 -6.96 -14.42 -23.99
N LYS A 327 -5.83 -14.93 -24.46
CA LYS A 327 -4.49 -14.40 -24.14
C LYS A 327 -3.63 -14.38 -25.38
N LEU A 328 -2.81 -13.35 -25.52
CA LEU A 328 -1.81 -13.31 -26.59
C LEU A 328 -0.74 -14.38 -26.37
N LYS A 329 -0.35 -14.99 -27.50
CA LYS A 329 0.80 -15.91 -27.59
C LYS A 329 1.70 -15.41 -28.71
N SER A 330 3.00 -15.31 -28.45
CA SER A 330 3.96 -14.86 -29.44
C SER A 330 5.38 -15.33 -29.07
N ALA A 331 6.26 -15.33 -30.08
CA ALA A 331 7.66 -15.65 -29.88
C ALA A 331 8.36 -14.70 -28.92
N SER A 332 8.04 -13.40 -28.99
CA SER A 332 8.60 -12.39 -28.08
C SER A 332 8.21 -12.64 -26.61
N LEU A 333 6.99 -13.09 -26.33
CA LEU A 333 6.56 -13.45 -24.98
C LEU A 333 7.32 -14.65 -24.41
N GLU A 334 7.61 -15.64 -25.24
CA GLU A 334 8.42 -16.80 -24.82
C GLU A 334 9.87 -16.38 -24.55
N MET A 335 10.44 -15.55 -25.42
CA MET A 335 11.81 -15.06 -25.28
C MET A 335 12.02 -14.27 -23.99
N VAL A 336 11.09 -13.38 -23.63
CA VAL A 336 11.24 -12.53 -22.42
C VAL A 336 11.05 -13.29 -21.11
N LYS A 337 10.62 -14.54 -21.10
CA LYS A 337 10.61 -15.39 -19.90
C LYS A 337 12.02 -15.56 -19.31
N GLN A 338 13.04 -15.57 -20.16
CA GLN A 338 14.43 -15.69 -19.76
C GLN A 338 15.09 -14.34 -19.41
N VAL A 339 14.45 -13.23 -19.74
CA VAL A 339 14.97 -11.89 -19.49
C VAL A 339 14.68 -11.48 -18.05
N LYS A 340 15.70 -11.01 -17.34
CA LYS A 340 15.56 -10.51 -15.96
C LYS A 340 15.31 -8.99 -15.92
N GLY A 341 14.37 -8.57 -15.10
CA GLY A 341 14.04 -7.15 -14.89
C GLY A 341 12.99 -6.59 -15.84
N THR A 342 12.14 -5.71 -15.33
CA THR A 342 11.00 -5.12 -16.07
C THR A 342 11.47 -4.25 -17.22
N SER A 343 12.50 -3.41 -17.03
CA SER A 343 13.04 -2.51 -18.06
C SER A 343 13.59 -3.27 -19.27
N ALA A 344 14.37 -4.34 -19.02
CA ALA A 344 14.92 -5.17 -20.11
C ALA A 344 13.81 -5.92 -20.86
N LYS A 345 12.80 -6.42 -20.17
CA LYS A 345 11.62 -7.04 -20.78
C LYS A 345 10.84 -6.06 -21.66
N MET A 346 10.58 -4.86 -21.16
CA MET A 346 9.91 -3.81 -21.92
C MET A 346 10.67 -3.48 -23.21
N LYS A 347 11.97 -3.23 -23.11
CA LYS A 347 12.81 -2.90 -24.26
C LYS A 347 12.75 -4.02 -25.31
N ALA A 348 12.86 -5.28 -24.91
CA ALA A 348 12.78 -6.41 -25.82
C ALA A 348 11.42 -6.52 -26.50
N LEU A 349 10.34 -6.26 -25.78
CA LEU A 349 8.96 -6.39 -26.30
C LEU A 349 8.57 -5.24 -27.21
N VAL A 350 8.87 -3.97 -26.88
CA VAL A 350 8.42 -2.83 -27.70
C VAL A 350 9.08 -2.77 -29.07
N TYR A 351 10.24 -3.41 -29.24
CA TYR A 351 10.93 -3.51 -30.55
C TYR A 351 10.71 -4.84 -31.26
N ALA A 352 9.92 -5.75 -30.68
CA ALA A 352 9.57 -7.01 -31.34
C ALA A 352 8.65 -6.75 -32.56
N GLU A 353 8.86 -7.55 -33.62
CA GLU A 353 8.10 -7.38 -34.87
C GLU A 353 6.77 -8.13 -34.91
N ASP A 354 6.47 -8.93 -33.88
CA ASP A 354 5.23 -9.68 -33.75
C ASP A 354 4.04 -8.83 -33.27
N LYS A 355 2.88 -9.46 -33.12
CA LYS A 355 1.64 -8.77 -32.68
C LYS A 355 1.80 -8.08 -31.32
N VAL A 356 2.56 -8.65 -30.39
CA VAL A 356 2.78 -8.06 -29.06
C VAL A 356 3.63 -6.82 -29.16
N GLY A 357 4.74 -6.87 -29.90
CA GLY A 357 5.61 -5.71 -30.10
C GLY A 357 4.90 -4.57 -30.80
N LYS A 358 4.12 -4.86 -31.85
CA LYS A 358 3.30 -3.84 -32.55
C LYS A 358 2.29 -3.18 -31.63
N LEU A 359 1.56 -3.97 -30.85
CA LEU A 359 0.58 -3.43 -29.89
C LEU A 359 1.26 -2.53 -28.85
N LEU A 360 2.31 -3.02 -28.20
CA LEU A 360 3.00 -2.27 -27.15
C LEU A 360 3.68 -1.01 -27.69
N TRP A 361 4.33 -1.07 -28.85
CA TRP A 361 4.91 0.12 -29.46
C TRP A 361 3.85 1.19 -29.77
N ASN A 362 2.72 0.80 -30.36
CA ASN A 362 1.63 1.71 -30.71
C ASN A 362 0.93 2.31 -29.48
N ILE A 363 1.06 1.68 -28.30
CA ILE A 363 0.61 2.24 -27.03
C ILE A 363 1.68 3.18 -26.44
N PHE A 364 2.93 2.71 -26.35
CA PHE A 364 4.01 3.46 -25.69
C PHE A 364 4.37 4.74 -26.46
N ALA A 365 4.62 4.66 -27.76
CA ALA A 365 5.09 5.81 -28.52
C ALA A 365 4.18 7.05 -28.40
N PRO A 366 2.86 6.97 -28.61
CA PRO A 366 1.98 8.14 -28.41
C PRO A 366 1.96 8.67 -26.98
N VAL A 367 1.98 7.79 -25.98
CA VAL A 367 1.93 8.17 -24.55
C VAL A 367 3.21 8.89 -24.14
N LEU A 368 4.37 8.43 -24.59
CA LEU A 368 5.66 9.07 -24.31
C LEU A 368 5.74 10.46 -24.95
N VAL A 369 5.36 10.57 -26.22
CA VAL A 369 5.33 11.85 -26.93
C VAL A 369 4.36 12.83 -26.25
N TYR A 370 3.15 12.38 -25.94
CA TYR A 370 2.14 13.18 -25.25
C TYR A 370 2.63 13.69 -23.89
N SER A 371 3.27 12.81 -23.10
CA SER A 371 3.86 13.21 -21.81
C SER A 371 4.91 14.30 -21.98
N ALA A 372 5.71 14.24 -23.04
CA ALA A 372 6.73 15.25 -23.34
C ALA A 372 6.16 16.56 -23.89
N GLU A 373 5.06 16.50 -24.65
CA GLU A 373 4.33 17.68 -25.12
C GLU A 373 3.71 18.46 -23.95
N LEU A 374 3.31 17.75 -22.90
CA LEU A 374 2.70 18.35 -21.71
C LEU A 374 3.69 18.88 -20.69
N MET A 375 4.99 18.65 -20.85
CA MET A 375 5.98 19.26 -19.99
C MET A 375 5.90 20.79 -20.09
N ASN A 376 5.98 21.50 -18.96
CA ASN A 376 5.71 22.93 -18.78
C ASN A 376 4.23 23.36 -19.01
N VAL A 377 3.36 22.44 -19.44
CA VAL A 377 1.92 22.68 -19.55
C VAL A 377 1.19 22.23 -18.29
N ILE A 378 1.46 21.01 -17.83
CA ILE A 378 0.77 20.39 -16.66
C ILE A 378 1.65 20.35 -15.40
N ALA A 379 2.97 20.40 -15.56
CA ALA A 379 3.96 20.38 -14.49
C ALA A 379 5.23 21.12 -14.93
N ASP A 380 6.07 21.54 -13.98
CA ASP A 380 7.30 22.25 -14.27
C ASP A 380 8.50 21.33 -14.58
N ASP A 381 8.39 20.04 -14.31
CA ASP A 381 9.46 19.07 -14.49
C ASP A 381 8.95 17.66 -14.81
N ILE A 382 9.84 16.84 -15.38
CA ILE A 382 9.54 15.46 -15.72
C ILE A 382 9.40 14.54 -14.51
N VAL A 383 10.03 14.88 -13.39
CA VAL A 383 9.98 14.10 -12.14
C VAL A 383 8.58 14.10 -11.58
N SER A 384 7.92 15.25 -11.60
CA SER A 384 6.51 15.42 -11.19
C SER A 384 5.57 14.57 -12.04
N ILE A 385 5.79 14.54 -13.35
CA ILE A 385 5.00 13.72 -14.29
C ILE A 385 5.20 12.23 -13.99
N ASP A 386 6.44 11.78 -13.88
CA ASP A 386 6.76 10.36 -13.60
C ASP A 386 6.20 9.92 -12.24
N ASN A 387 6.36 10.73 -11.21
CA ASN A 387 5.86 10.45 -9.88
C ASN A 387 4.32 10.40 -9.84
N ALA A 388 3.63 11.29 -10.56
CA ALA A 388 2.18 11.27 -10.66
C ALA A 388 1.68 9.93 -11.22
N MET A 389 2.33 9.39 -12.24
CA MET A 389 1.95 8.11 -12.83
C MET A 389 2.32 6.93 -11.93
N LYS A 390 3.47 6.96 -11.27
CA LYS A 390 3.87 5.92 -10.30
C LYS A 390 2.94 5.86 -9.09
N TRP A 391 2.61 7.00 -8.52
CA TRP A 391 1.86 7.09 -7.26
C TRP A 391 0.34 7.11 -7.43
N GLY A 392 -0.16 7.58 -8.58
CA GLY A 392 -1.59 7.63 -8.88
C GLY A 392 -2.13 6.42 -9.65
N PHE A 393 -1.33 5.88 -10.56
CA PHE A 393 -1.73 4.75 -11.42
C PHE A 393 -1.00 3.44 -11.10
N GLY A 394 -0.11 3.46 -10.10
CA GLY A 394 0.62 2.27 -9.66
C GLY A 394 1.63 1.74 -10.68
N TRP A 395 2.12 2.58 -11.59
CA TRP A 395 3.18 2.20 -12.53
C TRP A 395 4.50 2.06 -11.78
N LYS A 396 5.32 1.11 -12.17
CA LYS A 396 6.68 0.97 -11.61
C LYS A 396 7.62 2.06 -12.08
N GLN A 397 7.41 2.54 -13.30
CA GLN A 397 8.20 3.57 -13.96
C GLN A 397 7.24 4.57 -14.60
N GLY A 398 7.53 5.86 -14.47
CA GLY A 398 6.82 6.89 -15.15
C GLY A 398 7.20 7.00 -16.63
N PRO A 399 6.54 7.85 -17.43
CA PRO A 399 6.78 7.96 -18.87
C PRO A 399 8.24 8.19 -19.25
N PHE A 400 8.93 9.10 -18.59
CA PHE A 400 10.34 9.42 -18.92
C PHE A 400 11.31 8.35 -18.42
N GLU A 401 11.04 7.70 -17.30
CA GLU A 401 11.78 6.53 -16.85
C GLU A 401 11.61 5.34 -17.80
N VAL A 402 10.40 5.13 -18.34
CA VAL A 402 10.12 4.14 -19.38
C VAL A 402 10.88 4.46 -20.65
N TRP A 403 10.90 5.73 -21.05
CA TRP A 403 11.59 6.16 -22.26
C TRP A 403 13.11 5.90 -22.17
N ASP A 404 13.70 6.22 -21.02
CA ASP A 404 15.11 5.84 -20.75
C ASP A 404 15.32 4.33 -20.81
N ALA A 405 14.40 3.54 -20.24
CA ALA A 405 14.50 2.08 -20.23
C ALA A 405 14.47 1.44 -21.62
N ILE A 406 13.67 1.97 -22.56
CA ILE A 406 13.58 1.48 -23.94
C ILE A 406 14.63 2.10 -24.85
N GLY A 407 15.29 3.18 -24.44
CA GLY A 407 16.29 3.93 -25.20
C GLY A 407 15.69 5.10 -25.95
N VAL A 408 16.06 6.32 -25.55
CA VAL A 408 15.50 7.57 -26.10
C VAL A 408 15.85 7.72 -27.57
N GLU A 409 17.12 7.66 -27.94
CA GLU A 409 17.58 7.84 -29.32
C GLU A 409 16.97 6.80 -30.28
N GLN A 410 17.00 5.52 -29.89
CA GLN A 410 16.45 4.43 -30.70
C GLN A 410 14.94 4.61 -30.93
N SER A 411 14.21 4.97 -29.90
CA SER A 411 12.76 5.16 -30.00
C SER A 411 12.38 6.40 -30.80
N VAL A 412 13.11 7.51 -30.63
CA VAL A 412 12.91 8.75 -31.41
C VAL A 412 13.15 8.51 -32.89
N ASN A 413 14.22 7.78 -33.26
CA ASN A 413 14.47 7.42 -34.65
C ASN A 413 13.30 6.61 -35.25
N LYS A 414 12.80 5.61 -34.51
CA LYS A 414 11.65 4.82 -34.95
C LYS A 414 10.36 5.66 -35.04
N MET A 415 10.13 6.60 -34.10
CA MET A 415 8.99 7.53 -34.15
C MET A 415 9.05 8.40 -35.42
N LYS A 416 10.21 8.95 -35.75
CA LYS A 416 10.42 9.77 -36.96
C LYS A 416 10.20 8.96 -38.24
N GLU A 417 10.72 7.73 -38.33
CA GLU A 417 10.48 6.83 -39.44
C GLU A 417 8.99 6.55 -39.67
N GLN A 418 8.20 6.57 -38.63
CA GLN A 418 6.75 6.37 -38.67
C GLN A 418 5.95 7.67 -38.80
N GLY A 419 6.61 8.83 -38.94
CA GLY A 419 5.98 10.13 -39.09
C GLY A 419 5.34 10.68 -37.81
N LEU A 420 5.73 10.14 -36.64
CA LEU A 420 5.29 10.67 -35.35
C LEU A 420 6.17 11.87 -34.97
N ALA A 421 5.55 13.03 -34.80
CA ALA A 421 6.26 14.24 -34.40
C ALA A 421 6.76 14.10 -32.94
N VAL A 422 8.02 14.43 -32.74
CA VAL A 422 8.65 14.44 -31.40
C VAL A 422 8.85 15.89 -30.99
N PRO A 423 8.61 16.28 -29.72
CA PRO A 423 8.83 17.64 -29.23
C PRO A 423 10.26 18.11 -29.48
N THR A 424 10.39 19.37 -29.92
CA THR A 424 11.69 19.99 -30.29
C THR A 424 12.73 19.90 -29.18
N TRP A 425 12.33 20.07 -27.92
CA TRP A 425 13.26 20.02 -26.80
C TRP A 425 13.95 18.64 -26.62
N ILE A 426 13.29 17.55 -27.04
CA ILE A 426 13.89 16.19 -27.05
C ILE A 426 14.90 16.08 -28.19
N GLU A 427 14.59 16.63 -29.36
CA GLU A 427 15.52 16.64 -30.50
C GLU A 427 16.77 17.47 -30.16
N GLU A 428 16.61 18.59 -29.50
CA GLU A 428 17.70 19.45 -29.01
C GLU A 428 18.55 18.73 -27.95
N MET A 429 17.91 17.95 -27.06
CA MET A 429 18.60 17.13 -26.08
C MET A 429 19.51 16.10 -26.76
N LEU A 430 18.98 15.37 -27.75
CA LEU A 430 19.74 14.37 -28.51
C LEU A 430 20.86 15.02 -29.34
N ALA A 431 20.62 16.21 -29.92
CA ALA A 431 21.62 16.97 -30.66
C ALA A 431 22.82 17.41 -29.80
N LYS A 432 22.59 17.60 -28.48
CA LYS A 432 23.65 17.84 -27.48
C LYS A 432 24.38 16.58 -27.05
N GLY A 433 24.06 15.40 -27.62
CA GLY A 433 24.61 14.11 -27.22
C GLY A 433 24.05 13.55 -25.90
N ILE A 434 22.95 14.12 -25.40
CA ILE A 434 22.28 13.67 -24.19
C ILE A 434 21.21 12.64 -24.59
N THR A 435 21.37 11.39 -24.13
CA THR A 435 20.56 10.24 -24.55
C THR A 435 19.65 9.68 -23.46
N SER A 436 19.59 10.31 -22.28
CA SER A 436 18.74 9.91 -21.16
C SER A 436 18.16 11.11 -20.45
N PHE A 437 16.94 10.95 -19.91
CA PHE A 437 16.27 11.96 -19.09
C PHE A 437 16.79 11.99 -17.66
N TYR A 438 17.23 10.85 -17.14
CA TYR A 438 17.77 10.71 -15.80
C TYR A 438 19.23 10.29 -15.83
N LYS A 439 19.98 10.74 -14.84
CA LYS A 439 21.39 10.44 -14.66
C LYS A 439 21.68 10.20 -13.18
N GLU A 440 22.37 9.10 -12.87
CA GLU A 440 22.86 8.81 -11.52
C GLU A 440 24.32 9.26 -11.38
N GLU A 441 24.60 10.15 -10.45
CA GLU A 441 25.96 10.60 -10.09
C GLU A 441 26.27 10.13 -8.65
N SER A 442 27.53 10.27 -8.23
CA SER A 442 27.97 9.85 -6.89
C SER A 442 27.25 10.58 -5.76
N ASP A 443 26.74 11.79 -6.01
CA ASP A 443 26.08 12.67 -5.05
C ASP A 443 24.56 12.71 -5.18
N GLY A 444 23.94 11.93 -6.11
CA GLY A 444 22.52 11.80 -6.25
C GLY A 444 22.01 11.60 -7.67
N MET A 445 20.70 11.71 -7.82
CA MET A 445 20.00 11.61 -9.09
C MET A 445 19.80 12.99 -9.72
N TYR A 446 19.90 13.05 -11.03
CA TYR A 446 19.68 14.22 -11.85
C TYR A 446 18.61 13.96 -12.90
N PHE A 447 17.88 14.96 -13.28
CA PHE A 447 16.91 14.93 -14.37
C PHE A 447 17.18 16.04 -15.39
N TYR A 448 16.86 15.82 -16.65
CA TYR A 448 16.98 16.81 -17.71
C TYR A 448 15.77 17.75 -17.72
N ASP A 449 15.98 19.06 -17.56
CA ASP A 449 14.93 20.06 -17.45
C ASP A 449 14.58 20.79 -18.75
N SER A 450 14.87 20.21 -19.90
CA SER A 450 14.85 20.79 -21.25
C SER A 450 16.01 21.73 -21.62
N SER A 451 16.90 22.03 -20.69
CA SER A 451 18.11 22.82 -20.95
C SER A 451 19.39 22.10 -20.54
N ASP A 452 19.43 21.55 -19.33
CA ASP A 452 20.55 20.83 -18.73
C ASP A 452 20.08 19.88 -17.62
N TYR A 453 21.00 19.10 -17.05
CA TYR A 453 20.72 18.25 -15.89
C TYR A 453 20.62 19.07 -14.60
N LYS A 454 19.52 18.87 -13.89
CA LYS A 454 19.31 19.42 -12.54
C LYS A 454 19.26 18.29 -11.51
N LYS A 455 19.84 18.54 -10.36
CA LYS A 455 19.81 17.60 -9.25
C LYS A 455 18.41 17.47 -8.68
N ILE A 456 17.95 16.23 -8.48
CA ILE A 456 16.71 15.98 -7.75
C ILE A 456 16.99 16.23 -6.27
N GLU A 457 16.23 17.14 -5.68
CA GLU A 457 16.29 17.38 -4.24
C GLU A 457 15.88 16.10 -3.48
N GLN A 458 16.79 15.58 -2.69
CA GLN A 458 16.52 14.41 -1.86
C GLN A 458 15.91 14.85 -0.53
N ASN A 459 14.77 14.25 -0.18
CA ASN A 459 14.24 14.40 1.16
C ASN A 459 15.17 13.67 2.14
N PRO A 460 15.74 14.35 3.16
CA PRO A 460 16.67 13.73 4.12
C PRO A 460 16.02 12.62 4.96
N LYS A 461 14.69 12.54 4.99
CA LYS A 461 13.93 11.46 5.62
C LYS A 461 13.78 10.22 4.74
N VAL A 462 14.29 10.24 3.52
CA VAL A 462 14.26 9.08 2.60
C VAL A 462 15.63 8.46 2.49
N ILE A 463 15.79 7.27 3.06
CA ILE A 463 17.02 6.47 2.96
C ILE A 463 16.94 5.59 1.73
N ASN A 464 17.90 5.71 0.82
CA ASN A 464 18.00 4.87 -0.38
C ASN A 464 19.14 3.85 -0.20
N LEU A 465 18.76 2.58 0.04
CA LEU A 465 19.73 1.52 0.32
C LEU A 465 20.60 1.19 -0.89
N LYS A 466 20.05 1.27 -2.11
CA LYS A 466 20.81 1.05 -3.34
C LYS A 466 21.92 2.10 -3.50
N GLN A 467 21.58 3.37 -3.27
CA GLN A 467 22.54 4.47 -3.34
C GLN A 467 23.65 4.31 -2.29
N LEU A 468 23.30 3.97 -1.04
CA LEU A 468 24.30 3.75 0.02
C LEU A 468 25.25 2.60 -0.35
N LYS A 469 24.77 1.51 -0.91
CA LYS A 469 25.63 0.42 -1.39
C LYS A 469 26.60 0.88 -2.50
N ASN A 470 26.11 1.70 -3.43
CA ASN A 470 26.94 2.27 -4.51
C ASN A 470 27.99 3.25 -3.96
N GLN A 471 27.73 3.91 -2.83
CA GLN A 471 28.66 4.81 -2.11
C GLN A 471 29.66 4.06 -1.22
N GLY A 472 29.74 2.74 -1.30
CA GLY A 472 30.69 1.94 -0.50
C GLY A 472 30.30 1.76 0.98
N LYS A 473 29.01 1.97 1.34
CA LYS A 473 28.51 1.80 2.71
C LYS A 473 28.12 0.35 3.05
N LEU A 474 28.41 -0.58 2.17
CA LEU A 474 28.19 -2.01 2.41
C LEU A 474 29.24 -2.56 3.38
N ILE A 475 28.81 -3.13 4.51
CA ILE A 475 29.68 -3.72 5.53
C ILE A 475 29.94 -5.20 5.21
N LYS A 476 28.85 -5.96 4.99
CA LYS A 476 28.90 -7.39 4.65
C LYS A 476 27.66 -7.80 3.87
N LYS A 477 27.80 -8.80 3.01
CA LYS A 477 26.66 -9.40 2.29
C LYS A 477 26.84 -10.90 2.12
N ASN A 478 25.72 -11.59 1.91
CA ASN A 478 25.64 -12.94 1.37
C ASN A 478 24.50 -13.03 0.35
N THR A 479 24.05 -14.22 0.00
CA THR A 479 22.98 -14.43 -0.98
C THR A 479 21.62 -13.90 -0.56
N GLY A 480 21.33 -13.85 0.73
CA GLY A 480 20.03 -13.48 1.26
C GLY A 480 19.92 -12.13 1.92
N ALA A 481 21.04 -11.54 2.35
CA ALA A 481 21.02 -10.29 3.10
C ALA A 481 22.30 -9.46 2.95
N SER A 482 22.18 -8.16 3.23
CA SER A 482 23.26 -7.17 3.23
C SER A 482 23.21 -6.32 4.49
N LEU A 483 24.36 -6.15 5.17
CA LEU A 483 24.52 -5.21 6.28
C LEU A 483 25.12 -3.92 5.73
N ILE A 484 24.46 -2.79 6.00
CA ILE A 484 24.76 -1.47 5.41
C ILE A 484 24.92 -0.45 6.52
N ASP A 485 25.92 0.40 6.43
CA ASP A 485 26.05 1.60 7.28
C ASP A 485 25.09 2.68 6.77
N ILE A 486 24.09 3.02 7.57
CA ILE A 486 23.11 4.06 7.25
C ILE A 486 23.40 5.42 7.91
N GLY A 487 24.59 5.57 8.47
CA GLY A 487 25.06 6.80 9.09
C GLY A 487 24.70 6.94 10.58
N ASP A 488 25.28 7.94 11.24
CA ASP A 488 25.08 8.28 12.68
C ASP A 488 25.41 7.14 13.66
N GLY A 489 26.18 6.14 13.20
CA GLY A 489 26.51 4.95 13.97
C GLY A 489 25.41 3.90 14.01
N VAL A 490 24.51 3.88 13.03
CA VAL A 490 23.45 2.89 12.89
C VAL A 490 23.72 2.02 11.66
N ALA A 491 23.63 0.70 11.83
CA ALA A 491 23.67 -0.25 10.74
C ALA A 491 22.27 -0.79 10.41
N LEU A 492 22.07 -1.19 9.17
CA LEU A 492 20.81 -1.77 8.68
C LEU A 492 21.08 -3.11 8.02
N LEU A 493 20.36 -4.14 8.44
CA LEU A 493 20.32 -5.44 7.80
C LEU A 493 19.15 -5.51 6.81
N GLU A 494 19.46 -5.55 5.52
CA GLU A 494 18.52 -5.65 4.41
C GLU A 494 18.35 -7.11 3.99
N PHE A 495 17.11 -7.62 4.02
CA PHE A 495 16.78 -8.90 3.39
C PHE A 495 16.53 -8.70 1.89
N HIS A 496 17.10 -9.59 1.07
CA HIS A 496 16.91 -9.57 -0.39
C HIS A 496 16.89 -10.96 -1.04
N SER A 497 16.64 -12.01 -0.23
CA SER A 497 16.30 -13.33 -0.76
C SER A 497 14.98 -13.31 -1.55
N PRO A 498 14.67 -14.31 -2.39
CA PRO A 498 13.37 -14.38 -3.05
C PRO A 498 12.23 -14.29 -2.05
N ASN A 499 11.31 -13.31 -2.26
CA ASN A 499 10.22 -12.95 -1.34
C ASN A 499 10.68 -12.59 0.09
N ASN A 500 11.97 -12.31 0.29
CA ASN A 500 12.60 -12.12 1.60
C ASN A 500 12.36 -13.30 2.56
N ALA A 501 12.20 -14.50 2.02
CA ALA A 501 12.02 -15.71 2.79
C ALA A 501 13.30 -16.03 3.58
N ILE A 502 13.12 -16.39 4.85
CA ILE A 502 14.22 -16.62 5.78
C ILE A 502 14.79 -18.02 5.56
N GLY A 503 16.02 -18.06 5.09
CA GLY A 503 16.87 -19.25 5.02
C GLY A 503 18.07 -19.14 5.94
N LEU A 504 18.97 -20.11 5.87
CA LEU A 504 20.21 -20.13 6.68
C LEU A 504 21.09 -18.91 6.43
N ASP A 505 21.13 -18.42 5.21
CA ASP A 505 21.87 -17.23 4.80
C ASP A 505 21.43 -15.97 5.59
N ILE A 506 20.10 -15.75 5.70
CA ILE A 506 19.56 -14.65 6.50
C ILE A 506 19.85 -14.85 7.99
N LEU A 507 19.70 -16.07 8.52
CA LEU A 507 19.96 -16.37 9.93
C LEU A 507 21.45 -16.12 10.28
N GLN A 508 22.38 -16.50 9.41
CA GLN A 508 23.79 -16.20 9.56
C GLN A 508 24.08 -14.70 9.59
N MET A 509 23.40 -13.94 8.70
CA MET A 509 23.55 -12.48 8.66
C MET A 509 22.92 -11.78 9.86
N ILE A 510 21.82 -12.28 10.40
CA ILE A 510 21.27 -11.77 11.68
C ILE A 510 22.29 -11.95 12.80
N ASN A 511 22.86 -13.15 12.95
CA ASN A 511 23.85 -13.44 13.99
C ASN A 511 25.11 -12.54 13.85
N TYR A 512 25.64 -12.44 12.63
CA TYR A 512 26.77 -11.56 12.33
C TYR A 512 26.46 -10.11 12.64
N SER A 513 25.30 -9.61 12.19
CA SER A 513 24.91 -8.21 12.34
C SER A 513 24.75 -7.80 13.80
N VAL A 514 24.15 -8.64 14.63
CA VAL A 514 24.04 -8.37 16.08
C VAL A 514 25.43 -8.29 16.74
N ASP A 515 26.34 -9.20 16.41
CA ASP A 515 27.71 -9.21 16.93
C ASP A 515 28.51 -7.99 16.46
N GLU A 516 28.40 -7.62 15.19
CA GLU A 516 29.10 -6.47 14.62
C GLU A 516 28.58 -5.16 15.22
N VAL A 517 27.28 -5.02 15.37
CA VAL A 517 26.65 -3.84 15.97
C VAL A 517 27.01 -3.69 17.44
N ALA A 518 27.10 -4.79 18.19
CA ALA A 518 27.53 -4.77 19.59
C ALA A 518 28.92 -4.15 19.78
N LYS A 519 29.82 -4.32 18.79
CA LYS A 519 31.21 -3.83 18.84
C LYS A 519 31.35 -2.41 18.28
N ASN A 520 30.69 -2.12 17.14
CA ASN A 520 31.08 -0.98 16.31
C ASN A 520 29.95 0.03 16.07
N TYR A 521 28.72 -0.25 16.48
CA TYR A 521 27.57 0.60 16.20
C TYR A 521 26.70 0.88 17.42
N LYS A 522 25.83 1.86 17.33
CA LYS A 522 24.86 2.24 18.38
C LYS A 522 23.64 1.33 18.41
N GLY A 523 23.28 0.74 17.25
CA GLY A 523 22.17 -0.17 17.11
C GLY A 523 21.96 -0.64 15.67
N LEU A 524 20.97 -1.52 15.51
CA LEU A 524 20.64 -2.20 14.26
C LEU A 524 19.20 -1.92 13.86
N VAL A 525 18.99 -1.61 12.58
CA VAL A 525 17.67 -1.67 11.93
C VAL A 525 17.59 -2.94 11.10
N ILE A 526 16.50 -3.68 11.20
CA ILE A 526 16.20 -4.77 10.28
C ILE A 526 15.05 -4.32 9.38
N GLY A 527 15.32 -4.12 8.10
CA GLY A 527 14.34 -3.60 7.14
C GLY A 527 14.82 -3.76 5.71
N ASN A 528 13.98 -3.46 4.75
CA ASN A 528 14.34 -3.52 3.34
C ASN A 528 13.43 -2.59 2.51
N GLN A 529 13.69 -2.50 1.21
CA GLN A 529 12.91 -1.72 0.24
C GLN A 529 12.30 -2.61 -0.86
N GLY A 530 11.97 -3.85 -0.50
CA GLY A 530 11.30 -4.80 -1.39
C GLY A 530 9.78 -4.57 -1.47
N LYS A 531 9.09 -5.55 -2.01
CA LYS A 531 7.61 -5.53 -2.11
C LYS A 531 6.92 -5.79 -0.77
N ASN A 532 7.49 -6.70 0.02
CA ASN A 532 7.02 -7.09 1.34
C ASN A 532 8.22 -7.15 2.29
N PHE A 533 7.96 -6.98 3.58
CA PHE A 533 9.03 -7.12 4.58
C PHE A 533 9.59 -8.55 4.58
N CYS A 534 8.74 -9.53 4.84
CA CYS A 534 9.11 -10.95 4.83
C CYS A 534 7.85 -11.82 4.89
N VAL A 535 7.76 -12.81 4.02
CA VAL A 535 6.58 -13.70 3.95
C VAL A 535 6.76 -15.02 4.73
N GLY A 536 7.83 -15.17 5.49
CA GLY A 536 8.08 -16.32 6.33
C GLY A 536 9.36 -17.09 6.00
N ALA A 537 9.45 -18.33 6.46
CA ALA A 537 10.59 -19.21 6.22
C ALA A 537 10.61 -19.76 4.77
N ASN A 538 11.74 -20.29 4.36
CA ASN A 538 11.90 -20.95 3.06
C ASN A 538 11.21 -22.32 3.07
N LEU A 539 9.92 -22.33 2.71
CA LEU A 539 9.09 -23.55 2.69
C LEU A 539 9.61 -24.64 1.74
N ALA A 540 10.19 -24.24 0.60
CA ALA A 540 10.68 -25.20 -0.38
C ALA A 540 11.82 -26.05 0.17
N LEU A 541 12.77 -25.41 0.85
CA LEU A 541 13.89 -26.10 1.50
C LEU A 541 13.38 -27.02 2.63
N MET A 542 12.49 -26.51 3.47
CA MET A 542 11.94 -27.29 4.59
C MET A 542 11.13 -28.50 4.13
N LEU A 543 10.34 -28.34 3.05
CA LEU A 543 9.59 -29.45 2.47
C LEU A 543 10.52 -30.53 1.89
N MET A 544 11.58 -30.12 1.21
CA MET A 544 12.57 -31.05 0.65
C MET A 544 13.22 -31.88 1.76
N GLU A 545 13.71 -31.25 2.82
CA GLU A 545 14.31 -31.94 3.98
C GLU A 545 13.31 -32.89 4.66
N ALA A 546 12.04 -32.47 4.76
CA ALA A 546 10.99 -33.29 5.36
C ALA A 546 10.65 -34.50 4.49
N GLN A 547 10.64 -34.38 3.17
CA GLN A 547 10.40 -35.49 2.24
C GLN A 547 11.57 -36.50 2.19
N ASP A 548 12.78 -36.03 2.47
CA ASP A 548 13.98 -36.85 2.56
C ASP A 548 14.22 -37.42 3.97
N ASP A 549 13.26 -37.28 4.89
CA ASP A 549 13.33 -37.71 6.30
C ASP A 549 14.54 -37.16 7.07
N ASN A 550 15.04 -35.98 6.66
CA ASN A 550 16.19 -35.31 7.27
C ASN A 550 15.80 -34.53 8.55
N ILE A 551 15.28 -35.24 9.55
CA ILE A 551 14.74 -34.66 10.79
C ILE A 551 15.82 -33.90 11.58
N TYR A 552 17.05 -34.39 11.59
CA TYR A 552 18.16 -33.73 12.29
C TYR A 552 18.52 -32.37 11.64
N GLU A 553 18.49 -32.29 10.33
CA GLU A 553 18.69 -31.03 9.61
C GLU A 553 17.57 -30.03 9.91
N LEU A 554 16.31 -30.50 9.91
CA LEU A 554 15.17 -29.69 10.29
C LEU A 554 15.26 -29.21 11.74
N ASP A 555 15.61 -30.07 12.68
CA ASP A 555 15.83 -29.68 14.09
C ASP A 555 16.90 -28.60 14.19
N MET A 556 18.00 -28.76 13.49
CA MET A 556 19.10 -27.82 13.48
C MET A 556 18.68 -26.46 12.90
N VAL A 557 17.93 -26.45 11.80
CA VAL A 557 17.44 -25.20 11.16
C VAL A 557 16.47 -24.46 12.09
N VAL A 558 15.52 -25.15 12.70
CA VAL A 558 14.57 -24.56 13.66
C VAL A 558 15.31 -24.01 14.88
N ARG A 559 16.27 -24.76 15.41
CA ARG A 559 17.10 -24.32 16.53
C ARG A 559 17.91 -23.06 16.20
N GLN A 560 18.52 -23.02 15.03
CA GLN A 560 19.24 -21.82 14.56
C GLN A 560 18.32 -20.61 14.40
N PHE A 561 17.12 -20.83 13.91
CA PHE A 561 16.10 -19.78 13.80
C PHE A 561 15.75 -19.24 15.20
N GLN A 562 15.40 -20.11 16.14
CA GLN A 562 15.09 -19.73 17.51
C GLN A 562 16.27 -18.99 18.19
N ASN A 563 17.48 -19.47 18.00
CA ASN A 563 18.67 -18.82 18.56
C ASN A 563 18.92 -17.43 17.98
N ALA A 564 18.71 -17.24 16.69
CA ALA A 564 18.82 -15.92 16.06
C ALA A 564 17.77 -14.94 16.62
N MET A 565 16.54 -15.39 16.85
CA MET A 565 15.50 -14.56 17.47
C MET A 565 15.85 -14.18 18.92
N MET A 566 16.36 -15.12 19.69
CA MET A 566 16.84 -14.86 21.04
C MET A 566 18.03 -13.90 21.06
N LYS A 567 18.91 -13.97 20.06
CA LYS A 567 20.04 -13.05 19.89
C LYS A 567 19.57 -11.62 19.60
N ILE A 568 18.51 -11.45 18.79
CA ILE A 568 17.88 -10.14 18.61
C ILE A 568 17.35 -9.61 19.95
N LYS A 569 16.61 -10.43 20.69
CA LYS A 569 15.97 -10.05 21.96
C LYS A 569 16.96 -9.57 23.02
N TYR A 570 18.05 -10.28 23.15
CA TYR A 570 19.06 -10.04 24.17
C TYR A 570 20.32 -9.32 23.66
N SER A 571 20.19 -8.67 22.49
CA SER A 571 21.27 -7.84 21.94
C SER A 571 21.66 -6.72 22.91
N PRO A 572 22.96 -6.49 23.16
CA PRO A 572 23.39 -5.39 24.01
C PRO A 572 23.15 -4.01 23.41
N ARG A 573 22.86 -3.94 22.13
CA ARG A 573 22.48 -2.72 21.42
C ARG A 573 21.04 -2.84 20.93
N PRO A 574 20.27 -1.73 20.82
CA PRO A 574 18.89 -1.80 20.38
C PRO A 574 18.79 -2.33 18.94
N VAL A 575 17.91 -3.28 18.75
CA VAL A 575 17.48 -3.78 17.42
C VAL A 575 16.06 -3.30 17.16
N VAL A 576 15.90 -2.52 16.11
CA VAL A 576 14.61 -1.99 15.66
C VAL A 576 14.24 -2.68 14.35
N THR A 577 13.06 -3.29 14.31
CA THR A 577 12.53 -3.88 13.06
C THR A 577 11.58 -2.92 12.37
N ALA A 578 11.65 -2.88 11.04
CA ALA A 578 10.89 -1.97 10.20
C ALA A 578 9.97 -2.76 9.24
N PRO A 579 8.89 -3.41 9.76
CA PRO A 579 7.97 -4.19 8.93
C PRO A 579 7.06 -3.30 8.10
N PHE A 580 6.70 -3.79 6.91
CA PHE A 580 5.75 -3.16 5.99
C PHE A 580 5.10 -4.22 5.09
N ALA A 581 3.93 -3.91 4.55
CA ALA A 581 3.14 -4.83 3.74
C ALA A 581 3.06 -6.22 4.40
N MET A 582 3.22 -7.31 3.67
CA MET A 582 3.16 -8.65 4.25
C MET A 582 4.36 -8.89 5.16
N THR A 583 4.06 -9.15 6.42
CA THR A 583 4.99 -9.49 7.51
C THR A 583 4.44 -10.74 8.19
N LEU A 584 4.64 -11.88 7.55
CA LEU A 584 3.92 -13.12 7.86
C LEU A 584 4.85 -14.21 8.39
N GLY A 585 4.34 -15.03 9.28
CA GLY A 585 5.06 -16.18 9.83
C GLY A 585 6.41 -15.79 10.43
N GLY A 586 7.49 -16.36 9.91
CA GLY A 586 8.86 -16.01 10.31
C GLY A 586 9.19 -14.51 10.21
N GLY A 587 8.54 -13.77 9.32
CA GLY A 587 8.66 -12.30 9.23
C GLY A 587 8.11 -11.61 10.48
N SER A 588 6.97 -12.06 11.01
CA SER A 588 6.46 -11.59 12.30
C SER A 588 7.35 -12.04 13.44
N GLU A 589 7.90 -13.25 13.40
CA GLU A 589 8.79 -13.80 14.43
C GLU A 589 10.09 -13.02 14.56
N VAL A 590 10.62 -12.43 13.48
CA VAL A 590 11.77 -11.51 13.53
C VAL A 590 11.43 -10.21 14.27
N CYS A 591 10.20 -9.71 14.10
CA CYS A 591 9.77 -8.46 14.71
C CYS A 591 9.48 -8.58 16.21
N LEU A 592 8.83 -9.68 16.63
CA LEU A 592 8.34 -9.85 18.00
C LEU A 592 9.40 -9.69 19.10
N PRO A 593 10.64 -10.22 18.98
CA PRO A 593 11.66 -10.07 20.00
C PRO A 593 12.44 -8.76 19.96
N SER A 594 12.25 -7.91 18.96
CA SER A 594 12.99 -6.66 18.81
C SER A 594 12.68 -5.65 19.93
N ALA A 595 13.62 -4.74 20.18
CA ALA A 595 13.46 -3.70 21.19
C ALA A 595 12.36 -2.69 20.84
N HIS A 596 12.15 -2.46 19.55
CA HIS A 596 11.13 -1.56 19.03
C HIS A 596 10.75 -2.00 17.61
N ILE A 597 9.47 -1.87 17.28
CA ILE A 597 8.95 -2.08 15.94
C ILE A 597 8.52 -0.74 15.36
N GLN A 598 9.11 -0.36 14.23
CA GLN A 598 8.72 0.82 13.45
C GLN A 598 7.99 0.37 12.21
N ALA A 599 6.68 0.15 12.32
CA ALA A 599 5.84 -0.33 11.23
C ALA A 599 5.44 0.81 10.27
N THR A 600 5.10 0.49 9.03
CA THR A 600 4.29 1.42 8.20
C THR A 600 2.81 1.26 8.55
N MET A 601 2.00 2.27 8.21
CA MET A 601 0.53 2.19 8.35
C MET A 601 -0.04 0.93 7.67
N GLU A 602 0.46 0.60 6.49
CA GLU A 602 0.10 -0.60 5.72
C GLU A 602 1.04 -1.76 6.06
N THR A 603 0.95 -2.26 7.27
CA THR A 603 1.66 -3.45 7.74
C THR A 603 0.65 -4.54 8.08
N TYR A 604 0.80 -5.69 7.45
CA TYR A 604 -0.09 -6.84 7.57
C TYR A 604 0.66 -7.96 8.29
N MET A 605 0.54 -8.00 9.61
CA MET A 605 1.24 -8.95 10.48
C MET A 605 0.36 -10.14 10.87
N GLY A 606 0.96 -11.31 10.88
CA GLY A 606 0.30 -12.52 11.34
C GLY A 606 1.24 -13.72 11.43
N LEU A 607 0.91 -14.62 12.35
CA LEU A 607 1.51 -15.95 12.46
C LEU A 607 0.59 -16.92 11.71
N VAL A 608 0.96 -17.25 10.47
CA VAL A 608 0.07 -17.91 9.49
C VAL A 608 0.46 -19.36 9.20
N GLU A 609 1.30 -19.95 10.00
CA GLU A 609 1.89 -21.28 9.79
C GLU A 609 0.85 -22.38 9.68
N VAL A 610 -0.31 -22.24 10.33
CA VAL A 610 -1.44 -23.18 10.24
C VAL A 610 -1.90 -23.38 8.80
N GLY A 611 -1.82 -22.32 7.99
CA GLY A 611 -2.17 -22.40 6.56
C GLY A 611 -1.32 -23.37 5.75
N VAL A 612 -0.13 -23.71 6.23
CA VAL A 612 0.77 -24.73 5.66
C VAL A 612 0.90 -25.97 6.52
N GLY A 613 0.02 -26.14 7.51
CA GLY A 613 -0.02 -27.34 8.35
C GLY A 613 0.96 -27.35 9.53
N LEU A 614 1.55 -26.19 9.85
CA LEU A 614 2.57 -26.03 10.88
C LEU A 614 2.07 -25.09 12.00
N LEU A 615 2.90 -24.91 13.00
CA LEU A 615 2.80 -23.85 14.00
C LEU A 615 4.05 -22.95 13.91
N PRO A 616 4.05 -21.74 14.52
CA PRO A 616 5.26 -20.91 14.58
C PRO A 616 6.45 -21.67 15.17
N GLY A 617 7.58 -21.67 14.47
CA GLY A 617 8.77 -22.44 14.87
C GLY A 617 9.94 -21.58 15.33
N GLY A 618 9.91 -20.27 15.08
CA GLY A 618 10.97 -19.33 15.44
C GLY A 618 10.74 -18.57 16.74
N GLY A 619 9.88 -19.05 17.63
CA GLY A 619 9.56 -18.42 18.92
C GLY A 619 8.26 -17.63 18.93
N GLY A 620 7.50 -17.65 17.84
CA GLY A 620 6.29 -16.84 17.70
C GLY A 620 5.23 -17.09 18.75
N ASN A 621 4.99 -18.35 19.13
CA ASN A 621 4.07 -18.71 20.20
C ASN A 621 4.47 -18.06 21.53
N LYS A 622 5.72 -18.24 21.91
CA LYS A 622 6.28 -17.71 23.15
C LYS A 622 6.28 -16.17 23.15
N GLU A 623 6.77 -15.54 22.10
CA GLU A 623 6.89 -14.09 22.05
C GLU A 623 5.54 -13.38 22.05
N LEU A 624 4.55 -13.89 21.31
CA LEU A 624 3.21 -13.31 21.34
C LEU A 624 2.56 -13.45 22.72
N TYR A 625 2.74 -14.60 23.37
CA TYR A 625 2.27 -14.81 24.75
C TYR A 625 2.94 -13.84 25.74
N ILE A 626 4.26 -13.69 25.66
CA ILE A 626 5.00 -12.76 26.53
C ILE A 626 4.57 -11.30 26.28
N LYS A 627 4.34 -10.90 25.02
CA LYS A 627 3.84 -9.56 24.70
C LYS A 627 2.47 -9.29 25.33
N HIS A 628 1.56 -10.25 25.30
CA HIS A 628 0.27 -10.10 25.99
C HIS A 628 0.45 -9.97 27.50
N LEU A 629 1.32 -10.76 28.12
CA LEU A 629 1.60 -10.68 29.55
C LEU A 629 2.17 -9.30 29.93
N LYS A 630 3.09 -8.75 29.14
CA LYS A 630 3.70 -7.43 29.39
C LYS A 630 2.70 -6.27 29.29
N ASN A 631 1.61 -6.43 28.59
CA ASN A 631 0.55 -5.43 28.50
C ASN A 631 -0.42 -5.48 29.69
N MET A 632 -0.28 -6.48 30.58
CA MET A 632 -1.09 -6.53 31.81
C MET A 632 -0.46 -5.63 32.88
N PRO A 633 -1.30 -4.95 33.71
CA PRO A 633 -0.79 -4.08 34.78
C PRO A 633 0.06 -4.84 35.79
N ASN A 634 1.20 -4.26 36.19
CA ASN A 634 2.04 -4.81 37.24
C ASN A 634 1.35 -4.76 38.59
N GLY A 635 1.45 -5.84 39.38
CA GLY A 635 0.92 -5.90 40.73
C GLY A 635 -0.61 -6.10 40.82
N VAL A 636 -1.27 -6.40 39.70
CA VAL A 636 -2.68 -6.72 39.65
C VAL A 636 -2.83 -8.20 39.28
N ASP A 637 -3.67 -8.92 40.03
CA ASP A 637 -4.04 -10.28 39.66
C ASP A 637 -4.91 -10.29 38.42
N PHE A 638 -4.56 -11.09 37.45
CA PHE A 638 -5.32 -11.29 36.23
C PHE A 638 -5.37 -12.79 35.85
N ASP A 639 -6.37 -13.12 35.07
CA ASP A 639 -6.60 -14.50 34.65
C ASP A 639 -5.66 -14.87 33.48
N LEU A 640 -4.61 -15.61 33.75
CA LEU A 640 -3.67 -16.13 32.74
C LEU A 640 -4.39 -16.92 31.63
N GLN A 641 -5.52 -17.60 31.95
CA GLN A 641 -6.28 -18.37 30.94
C GLN A 641 -6.83 -17.44 29.84
N LYS A 642 -7.30 -16.24 30.19
CA LYS A 642 -7.80 -15.27 29.17
C LYS A 642 -6.69 -14.85 28.22
N VAL A 643 -5.47 -14.65 28.73
CA VAL A 643 -4.31 -14.35 27.90
C VAL A 643 -3.99 -15.53 26.97
N ALA A 644 -3.90 -16.74 27.50
CA ALA A 644 -3.64 -17.94 26.73
C ALA A 644 -4.73 -18.17 25.65
N ASN A 645 -6.01 -17.97 25.97
CA ASN A 645 -7.11 -18.08 25.02
C ASN A 645 -6.96 -17.11 23.84
N LYS A 646 -6.62 -15.85 24.13
CA LYS A 646 -6.46 -14.81 23.08
C LYS A 646 -5.28 -15.11 22.15
N VAL A 647 -4.15 -15.54 22.71
CA VAL A 647 -2.96 -15.91 21.93
C VAL A 647 -3.23 -17.16 21.09
N PHE A 648 -3.84 -18.18 21.69
CA PHE A 648 -4.24 -19.39 20.99
C PHE A 648 -5.17 -19.11 19.81
N GLU A 649 -6.22 -18.31 20.02
CA GLU A 649 -7.15 -17.91 18.97
C GLU A 649 -6.42 -17.19 17.83
N THR A 650 -5.55 -16.24 18.17
CA THR A 650 -4.79 -15.44 17.18
C THR A 650 -3.93 -16.33 16.27
N ILE A 651 -3.22 -17.32 16.86
CA ILE A 651 -2.32 -18.22 16.14
C ILE A 651 -3.09 -19.32 15.41
N ALA A 652 -4.01 -19.99 16.10
CA ALA A 652 -4.78 -21.12 15.53
C ALA A 652 -5.68 -20.69 14.37
N MET A 653 -6.21 -19.48 14.41
CA MET A 653 -7.02 -18.90 13.34
C MET A 653 -6.19 -18.17 12.27
N ALA A 654 -4.86 -18.18 12.40
CA ALA A 654 -3.94 -17.49 11.48
C ALA A 654 -4.37 -16.03 11.20
N LYS A 655 -4.72 -15.29 12.26
CA LYS A 655 -5.18 -13.90 12.11
C LYS A 655 -4.09 -13.02 11.56
N VAL A 656 -4.42 -12.27 10.52
CA VAL A 656 -3.55 -11.27 9.90
C VAL A 656 -4.17 -9.89 10.08
N SER A 657 -3.40 -8.94 10.60
CA SER A 657 -3.84 -7.55 10.72
C SER A 657 -3.96 -6.89 9.34
N THR A 658 -4.93 -5.98 9.19
CA THR A 658 -5.16 -5.21 7.97
C THR A 658 -4.52 -3.81 8.01
N SER A 659 -3.81 -3.51 9.09
CA SER A 659 -3.06 -2.28 9.34
C SER A 659 -2.10 -2.46 10.51
N ALA A 660 -1.18 -1.52 10.71
CA ALA A 660 -0.31 -1.48 11.89
C ALA A 660 -1.11 -1.21 13.19
N GLU A 661 -2.17 -0.41 13.14
CA GLU A 661 -3.05 -0.17 14.30
C GLU A 661 -3.77 -1.46 14.72
N GLU A 662 -4.32 -2.20 13.77
CA GLU A 662 -4.91 -3.50 14.07
C GLU A 662 -3.86 -4.53 14.57
N ALA A 663 -2.62 -4.46 14.05
CA ALA A 663 -1.52 -5.24 14.61
C ALA A 663 -1.25 -4.89 16.09
N ARG A 664 -1.39 -3.62 16.46
CA ARG A 664 -1.32 -3.17 17.86
C ARG A 664 -2.49 -3.70 18.69
N GLU A 665 -3.70 -3.64 18.18
CA GLU A 665 -4.90 -4.21 18.84
C GLU A 665 -4.76 -5.72 19.07
N ASN A 666 -4.08 -6.42 18.17
CA ASN A 666 -3.77 -7.85 18.27
C ASN A 666 -2.47 -8.16 19.05
N ASN A 667 -1.84 -7.15 19.66
CA ASN A 667 -0.60 -7.25 20.44
C ASN A 667 0.64 -7.76 19.67
N PHE A 668 0.66 -7.66 18.35
CA PHE A 668 1.90 -7.79 17.59
C PHE A 668 2.80 -6.56 17.81
N LEU A 669 2.21 -5.38 17.89
CA LEU A 669 2.86 -4.15 18.34
C LEU A 669 2.41 -3.83 19.76
N ASN A 670 3.30 -3.17 20.53
CA ASN A 670 2.95 -2.55 21.80
C ASN A 670 2.68 -1.05 21.64
N ASN A 671 2.27 -0.37 22.71
CA ASN A 671 1.95 1.05 22.66
C ASN A 671 3.15 1.97 22.43
N ALA A 672 4.38 1.50 22.73
CA ALA A 672 5.60 2.24 22.50
C ALA A 672 6.18 2.06 21.08
N ASP A 673 5.67 1.08 20.33
CA ASP A 673 6.07 0.87 18.94
C ASP A 673 5.56 1.99 18.05
N GLY A 674 6.33 2.33 17.00
CA GLY A 674 6.02 3.42 16.10
C GLY A 674 5.27 2.98 14.85
N ILE A 675 4.51 3.91 14.28
CA ILE A 675 3.87 3.76 12.96
C ILE A 675 4.29 4.93 12.08
N SER A 676 4.99 4.62 11.00
CA SER A 676 5.35 5.59 9.97
C SER A 676 4.18 5.74 8.98
N VAL A 677 3.57 6.91 8.93
CA VAL A 677 2.46 7.19 8.01
C VAL A 677 2.98 7.23 6.58
N ASN A 678 4.11 7.91 6.34
CA ASN A 678 4.80 7.87 5.07
C ASN A 678 5.76 6.67 5.02
N ALA A 679 5.46 5.71 4.17
CA ALA A 679 6.27 4.50 4.03
C ALA A 679 7.73 4.79 3.60
N ASP A 680 7.97 5.85 2.84
CA ASP A 680 9.33 6.24 2.41
C ASP A 680 10.18 6.77 3.56
N HIS A 681 9.57 7.23 4.65
CA HIS A 681 10.24 7.71 5.85
C HIS A 681 10.55 6.60 6.87
N GLN A 682 10.04 5.40 6.66
CA GLN A 682 10.11 4.32 7.67
C GLN A 682 11.52 4.00 8.12
N LEU A 683 12.46 3.84 7.20
CA LEU A 683 13.85 3.50 7.56
C LEU A 683 14.54 4.63 8.32
N TYR A 684 14.25 5.88 7.98
CA TYR A 684 14.68 7.04 8.75
C TYR A 684 14.08 7.03 10.16
N ASP A 685 12.77 6.81 10.28
CA ASP A 685 12.09 6.75 11.58
C ASP A 685 12.65 5.60 12.44
N ALA A 686 12.91 4.44 11.84
CA ALA A 686 13.56 3.32 12.51
C ALA A 686 14.98 3.66 13.00
N LYS A 687 15.75 4.38 12.18
CA LYS A 687 17.07 4.90 12.58
C LYS A 687 16.96 5.85 13.77
N GLN A 688 15.99 6.78 13.75
CA GLN A 688 15.74 7.68 14.88
C GLN A 688 15.32 6.94 16.14
N ALA A 689 14.54 5.87 16.02
CA ALA A 689 14.18 5.00 17.14
C ALA A 689 15.43 4.33 17.76
N VAL A 690 16.35 3.83 16.93
CA VAL A 690 17.65 3.30 17.41
C VAL A 690 18.43 4.37 18.19
N LEU A 691 18.57 5.56 17.61
CA LEU A 691 19.32 6.65 18.23
C LEU A 691 18.70 7.11 19.55
N SER A 692 17.36 7.18 19.59
CA SER A 692 16.63 7.52 20.82
C SER A 692 16.85 6.48 21.92
N LEU A 693 16.68 5.21 21.63
CA LEU A 693 16.92 4.12 22.58
C LEU A 693 18.38 4.12 23.09
N TYR A 694 19.34 4.30 22.20
CA TYR A 694 20.75 4.37 22.56
C TYR A 694 21.05 5.54 23.51
N SER A 695 20.55 6.74 23.18
CA SER A 695 20.78 7.95 23.98
C SER A 695 20.11 7.90 25.35
N GLN A 696 19.03 7.14 25.50
CA GLN A 696 18.35 6.91 26.78
C GLN A 696 19.01 5.82 27.65
N GLY A 697 20.14 5.27 27.20
CA GLY A 697 20.85 4.23 27.93
C GLY A 697 20.23 2.86 27.85
N TYR A 698 19.82 2.47 26.61
CA TYR A 698 19.24 1.16 26.34
C TYR A 698 20.03 0.02 27.03
N LYS A 699 19.28 -0.88 27.65
CA LYS A 699 19.75 -2.15 28.18
C LYS A 699 18.89 -3.28 27.64
N PRO A 700 19.46 -4.45 27.30
CA PRO A 700 18.67 -5.61 26.92
C PRO A 700 17.77 -6.05 28.08
N PRO A 701 16.64 -6.69 27.82
CA PRO A 701 15.77 -7.22 28.86
C PRO A 701 16.51 -8.28 29.68
N ILE A 702 16.17 -8.40 30.96
CA ILE A 702 16.68 -9.46 31.84
C ILE A 702 15.86 -10.73 31.56
N ARG A 703 16.55 -11.86 31.49
CA ARG A 703 15.86 -13.17 31.33
C ARG A 703 14.98 -13.42 32.56
N GLN A 704 13.69 -13.64 32.28
CA GLN A 704 12.66 -13.90 33.30
C GLN A 704 11.94 -15.19 33.00
N LYS A 705 11.46 -15.87 34.04
CA LYS A 705 10.57 -17.00 33.87
C LYS A 705 9.16 -16.54 33.51
N VAL A 706 8.51 -17.31 32.67
CA VAL A 706 7.18 -17.03 32.11
C VAL A 706 6.14 -17.84 32.85
N PRO A 707 5.10 -17.26 33.47
CA PRO A 707 4.00 -18.01 34.07
C PRO A 707 3.11 -18.59 32.98
N VAL A 708 2.80 -19.89 33.08
CA VAL A 708 1.99 -20.61 32.10
C VAL A 708 0.74 -21.21 32.72
N VAL A 709 -0.28 -21.49 31.91
CA VAL A 709 -1.55 -22.04 32.40
C VAL A 709 -1.51 -23.56 32.65
N GLY A 710 -0.47 -24.25 32.16
CA GLY A 710 -0.23 -25.66 32.39
C GLY A 710 -1.33 -26.58 31.86
N GLU A 711 -1.39 -27.79 32.44
CA GLU A 711 -2.33 -28.84 32.01
C GLU A 711 -3.81 -28.44 32.14
N PRO A 712 -4.27 -27.76 33.19
CA PRO A 712 -5.66 -27.27 33.24
C PRO A 712 -5.98 -26.27 32.13
N GLY A 713 -5.06 -25.38 31.81
CA GLY A 713 -5.23 -24.40 30.73
C GLY A 713 -5.22 -25.07 29.37
N TYR A 714 -4.39 -26.06 29.16
CA TYR A 714 -4.39 -26.89 27.95
C TYR A 714 -5.75 -27.53 27.70
N ALA A 715 -6.34 -28.14 28.72
CA ALA A 715 -7.68 -28.76 28.64
C ALA A 715 -8.74 -27.73 28.22
N THR A 716 -8.66 -26.50 28.76
CA THR A 716 -9.58 -25.40 28.41
C THR A 716 -9.44 -24.98 26.93
N LEU A 717 -8.21 -24.86 26.42
CA LEU A 717 -7.96 -24.52 25.01
C LEU A 717 -8.48 -25.62 24.07
N LEU A 718 -8.32 -26.89 24.47
CA LEU A 718 -8.83 -28.04 23.69
C LEU A 718 -10.35 -28.05 23.58
N LEU A 719 -11.08 -27.68 24.64
CA LEU A 719 -12.55 -27.62 24.59
C LEU A 719 -13.02 -26.62 23.51
N GLY A 720 -12.39 -25.46 23.40
CA GLY A 720 -12.70 -24.52 22.35
C GLY A 720 -12.45 -25.08 20.94
N ALA A 721 -11.29 -25.69 20.71
CA ALA A 721 -10.94 -26.29 19.43
C ALA A 721 -11.87 -27.48 19.10
N GLN A 722 -12.22 -28.32 20.09
CA GLN A 722 -13.14 -29.42 19.94
C GLN A 722 -14.54 -28.98 19.51
N GLY A 723 -15.04 -27.87 20.09
CA GLY A 723 -16.31 -27.27 19.68
C GLY A 723 -16.32 -26.89 18.21
N MET A 724 -15.25 -26.27 17.71
CA MET A 724 -15.11 -25.89 16.31
C MET A 724 -15.01 -27.13 15.39
N HIS A 725 -14.32 -28.15 15.82
CA HIS A 725 -14.20 -29.41 15.07
C HIS A 725 -15.56 -30.14 14.96
N LEU A 726 -16.27 -30.29 16.05
CA LEU A 726 -17.60 -30.93 16.07
C LEU A 726 -18.64 -30.16 15.25
N SER A 727 -18.50 -28.82 15.17
CA SER A 727 -19.34 -27.96 14.35
C SER A 727 -18.92 -27.92 12.87
N GLY A 728 -17.89 -28.67 12.47
CA GLY A 728 -17.41 -28.71 11.08
C GLY A 728 -16.67 -27.47 10.56
N TYR A 729 -16.27 -26.57 11.45
CA TYR A 729 -15.52 -25.37 11.06
C TYR A 729 -14.04 -25.65 10.78
N ILE A 730 -13.46 -26.68 11.38
CA ILE A 730 -12.07 -27.08 11.19
C ILE A 730 -11.96 -28.59 10.88
N SER A 731 -10.94 -28.94 10.08
CA SER A 731 -10.67 -30.32 9.71
C SER A 731 -10.06 -31.13 10.88
N GLU A 732 -9.97 -32.46 10.74
CA GLU A 732 -9.25 -33.30 11.70
C GLU A 732 -7.77 -32.89 11.79
N HIS A 733 -7.15 -32.53 10.66
CA HIS A 733 -5.75 -32.07 10.65
C HIS A 733 -5.60 -30.73 11.31
N ASP A 734 -6.53 -29.79 11.10
CA ASP A 734 -6.57 -28.50 11.82
C ASP A 734 -6.68 -28.74 13.33
N MET A 735 -7.51 -29.73 13.77
CA MET A 735 -7.60 -30.07 15.18
C MET A 735 -6.29 -30.63 15.74
N LYS A 736 -5.55 -31.42 14.97
CA LYS A 736 -4.21 -31.90 15.33
C LYS A 736 -3.22 -30.75 15.53
N ILE A 737 -3.21 -29.81 14.62
CA ILE A 737 -2.37 -28.60 14.71
C ILE A 737 -2.76 -27.78 15.94
N ALA A 738 -4.06 -27.53 16.15
CA ALA A 738 -4.58 -26.79 17.30
C ALA A 738 -4.17 -27.41 18.63
N LYS A 739 -4.19 -28.75 18.76
CA LYS A 739 -3.68 -29.47 19.94
C LYS A 739 -2.21 -29.14 20.21
N LYS A 740 -1.37 -29.13 19.18
CA LYS A 740 0.06 -28.80 19.31
C LYS A 740 0.27 -27.36 19.73
N ILE A 741 -0.45 -26.40 19.13
CA ILE A 741 -0.40 -24.99 19.51
C ILE A 741 -0.84 -24.81 20.97
N ALA A 742 -1.96 -25.41 21.37
CA ALA A 742 -2.46 -25.34 22.73
C ALA A 742 -1.46 -25.89 23.75
N PHE A 743 -0.78 -27.00 23.43
CA PHE A 743 0.25 -27.59 24.27
C PHE A 743 1.45 -26.68 24.49
N VAL A 744 1.93 -26.02 23.42
CA VAL A 744 3.05 -25.07 23.51
C VAL A 744 2.66 -23.85 24.34
N ILE A 745 1.51 -23.22 24.02
CA ILE A 745 1.08 -21.98 24.72
C ILE A 745 0.79 -22.23 26.19
N SER A 746 0.25 -23.41 26.53
CA SER A 746 -0.03 -23.76 27.92
C SER A 746 1.23 -24.09 28.75
N GLY A 747 2.38 -24.28 28.09
CA GLY A 747 3.61 -24.71 28.75
C GLY A 747 3.66 -26.20 29.05
N GLY A 748 2.85 -27.00 28.39
CA GLY A 748 2.85 -28.48 28.52
C GLY A 748 2.22 -29.02 29.80
N LYS A 749 2.70 -30.17 30.23
CA LYS A 749 2.16 -30.89 31.41
C LYS A 749 2.78 -30.41 32.72
N VAL A 750 2.44 -29.20 33.12
CA VAL A 750 2.84 -28.57 34.38
C VAL A 750 1.62 -28.00 35.10
N PRO A 751 1.68 -27.75 36.43
CA PRO A 751 0.58 -27.09 37.15
C PRO A 751 0.31 -25.70 36.65
N TYR A 752 -0.94 -25.23 36.81
CA TYR A 752 -1.31 -23.84 36.51
C TYR A 752 -0.45 -22.84 37.31
N GLY A 753 0.01 -21.78 36.62
CA GLY A 753 0.87 -20.74 37.22
C GLY A 753 2.34 -21.11 37.35
N THR A 754 2.77 -22.29 36.88
CA THR A 754 4.18 -22.68 36.86
C THR A 754 4.97 -21.66 36.04
N LYS A 755 6.10 -21.22 36.58
CA LYS A 755 7.03 -20.29 35.91
C LYS A 755 8.14 -21.08 35.22
N VAL A 756 8.15 -21.06 33.89
CA VAL A 756 9.08 -21.80 33.04
C VAL A 756 10.07 -20.87 32.35
N ASP A 757 11.23 -21.39 31.96
CA ASP A 757 12.20 -20.66 31.17
C ASP A 757 11.76 -20.51 29.72
N GLU A 758 12.18 -19.44 29.05
CA GLU A 758 11.89 -19.23 27.62
C GLU A 758 12.41 -20.40 26.76
N GLN A 759 13.58 -20.95 27.11
CA GLN A 759 14.14 -22.09 26.38
C GLN A 759 13.25 -23.32 26.45
N TYR A 760 12.61 -23.58 27.60
CA TYR A 760 11.65 -24.67 27.74
C TYR A 760 10.45 -24.52 26.78
N LEU A 761 9.92 -23.30 26.63
CA LEU A 761 8.84 -23.01 25.67
C LEU A 761 9.31 -23.18 24.22
N LEU A 762 10.53 -22.76 23.91
CA LEU A 762 11.14 -22.97 22.59
C LEU A 762 11.35 -24.43 22.27
N ASP A 763 11.73 -25.26 23.26
CA ASP A 763 11.90 -26.71 23.09
C ASP A 763 10.55 -27.40 22.81
N LEU A 764 9.48 -26.99 23.52
CA LEU A 764 8.12 -27.46 23.24
C LEU A 764 7.66 -27.09 21.82
N GLU A 765 7.90 -25.87 21.42
CA GLU A 765 7.56 -25.36 20.09
C GLU A 765 8.29 -26.14 18.99
N ARG A 766 9.60 -26.34 19.15
CA ARG A 766 10.41 -27.08 18.17
C ARG A 766 9.99 -28.55 18.07
N GLU A 767 9.74 -29.22 19.18
CA GLU A 767 9.22 -30.62 19.20
C GLU A 767 7.86 -30.71 18.46
N ALA A 768 6.95 -29.79 18.75
CA ALA A 768 5.65 -29.75 18.10
C ALA A 768 5.79 -29.46 16.58
N PHE A 769 6.64 -28.52 16.19
CA PHE A 769 6.94 -28.21 14.79
C PHE A 769 7.46 -29.42 14.03
N LEU A 770 8.46 -30.11 14.58
CA LEU A 770 9.06 -31.30 13.98
C LEU A 770 8.04 -32.43 13.83
N SER A 771 7.16 -32.62 14.82
CA SER A 771 6.09 -33.61 14.74
C SER A 771 5.08 -33.31 13.64
N LEU A 772 4.77 -32.05 13.38
CA LEU A 772 3.81 -31.64 12.35
C LEU A 772 4.39 -31.70 10.95
N ILE A 773 5.66 -31.31 10.75
CA ILE A 773 6.27 -31.29 9.41
C ILE A 773 6.42 -32.71 8.82
N GLN A 774 6.46 -33.72 9.65
CA GLN A 774 6.48 -35.13 9.24
C GLN A 774 5.11 -35.65 8.79
N GLU A 775 4.02 -34.91 9.10
CA GLU A 775 2.67 -35.35 8.73
C GLU A 775 2.43 -35.23 7.23
N PRO A 776 1.95 -36.26 6.54
CA PRO A 776 1.67 -36.21 5.10
C PRO A 776 0.73 -35.09 4.70
N LYS A 777 -0.29 -34.79 5.51
CA LYS A 777 -1.24 -33.70 5.26
C LYS A 777 -0.58 -32.33 5.37
N THR A 778 0.37 -32.14 6.27
CA THR A 778 1.18 -30.92 6.35
C THR A 778 2.04 -30.75 5.10
N GLN A 779 2.73 -31.81 4.65
CA GLN A 779 3.54 -31.74 3.44
C GLN A 779 2.68 -31.45 2.20
N GLN A 780 1.46 -31.98 2.12
CA GLN A 780 0.49 -31.63 1.08
C GLN A 780 0.10 -30.15 1.11
N ARG A 781 -0.12 -29.55 2.29
CA ARG A 781 -0.40 -28.12 2.44
C ARG A 781 0.79 -27.26 1.98
N MET A 782 2.00 -27.64 2.39
CA MET A 782 3.24 -26.96 1.97
C MET A 782 3.41 -27.00 0.45
N GLN A 783 3.25 -28.16 -0.15
CA GLN A 783 3.33 -28.35 -1.61
C GLN A 783 2.26 -27.53 -2.33
N HIS A 784 1.03 -27.54 -1.84
CA HIS A 784 -0.07 -26.76 -2.42
C HIS A 784 0.21 -25.25 -2.36
N MET A 785 0.74 -24.75 -1.24
CA MET A 785 1.13 -23.36 -1.11
C MET A 785 2.21 -22.97 -2.12
N LEU A 786 3.25 -23.81 -2.29
CA LEU A 786 4.33 -23.56 -3.24
C LEU A 786 3.83 -23.52 -4.70
N VAL A 787 2.89 -24.39 -5.05
CA VAL A 787 2.39 -24.52 -6.45
C VAL A 787 1.26 -23.53 -6.75
N LYS A 788 0.32 -23.35 -5.83
CA LYS A 788 -0.91 -22.57 -6.06
C LYS A 788 -0.90 -21.19 -5.40
N GLY A 789 0.01 -20.93 -4.47
CA GLY A 789 0.04 -19.69 -3.69
C GLY A 789 -1.19 -19.49 -2.78
N LYS A 790 -1.87 -20.55 -2.41
CA LYS A 790 -3.09 -20.55 -1.58
C LYS A 790 -3.05 -21.66 -0.54
N PRO A 791 -3.63 -21.44 0.66
CA PRO A 791 -3.77 -22.50 1.66
C PRO A 791 -4.65 -23.65 1.15
N LEU A 792 -4.28 -24.88 1.51
CA LEU A 792 -5.09 -26.07 1.36
C LEU A 792 -5.71 -26.42 2.72
N ARG A 793 -6.98 -26.75 2.74
CA ARG A 793 -7.64 -27.35 3.91
C ARG A 793 -7.97 -28.80 3.61
N ASN A 794 -7.29 -29.71 4.32
CA ASN A 794 -7.40 -31.19 4.14
C ASN A 794 -7.64 -31.92 5.45
#